data_64fc572bc236cf491d8d99a767a07070
#
_entry.id   64fc572bc236cf491d8d99a767a07070
#
_cell.length_a   1.000
_cell.length_b   1.000
_cell.length_c   1.000
_cell.angle_alpha   90.00
_cell.angle_beta   90.00
_cell.angle_gamma   90.00
#
_symmetry.space_group_name_H-M   'P 1'
#
loop_
_entity.id
_entity.type
_entity.pdbx_description
1 polymer ?
#
loop_
_entity_poly.entity_id
_entity_poly.type
_entity_poly.pdbx_seq_one_letter_code
_entity_poly.pdbx_strand_id
1 'polypeptide(L)'
;MNNTKTAQRKALLAAITVFVMGGVTAQAEELPVYSFDEVVVTATRTENDVKKVPASTQVITQEDIKRGGATSVRNALSMYANIFQKSKVRGGGHDIIIRGMETKHSLVMVNGRRISNEADANGLGNAMSLDRININDVEKIEIVRGPSSALYGSEAMGGVLNIITKPSKEQTLLTGLEHTSEDTSHWWHADTGRIGNFSMTLDARFNKINRSMLETATESDPYGTAQTYNASLNYYVNDHSYVNAYMDYYSQHLKTDTGTPTMKPITLTTSSGKMSLSGQAMLEGTGSKAYKQKNYGISWNGKTDKNDWQIQAYMSKFNWSTTSNTKVLGSIPPAGMEGMFNYLLQKKNTYDFNHDEHNMWAIEGRDSLRVNDHHRVTFGAEYVKEKVAGTGLGKNGDGVHSITENGTTKSSSEKTLSSYAAYLQDEIEYGKWFIVPAIRYDHHSAYGSHTSPKIGVTYNATDHFRIKANYGDGFKAPSVSQLYYDLDMEMGRGNWVHLTGNPNLKPEKSKSWDLGVEAEFGKGYGSLTYFDNDVDNLITSIPKGKDSNGHNLHRYENVNKARIKGLENTLGYRFNDTLEFKVTSTLLDAKDTSAGKDLTQRARLSQIYQLIYDDHKDTGWSAVLWNQLDYKFVTGKAWESGESVKKSYSLTNFSLTRKVNKDTRVYGSVQNIFDKKDADCDLDGRFWSIGWEHKF
;
A
#
# COMPACT_ATOMS: atom_id res chain seq x y z
N MET A 1 15.05 -14.72 31.97
CA MET A 1 13.80 -14.03 31.56
C MET A 1 13.51 -12.71 32.28
N ASN A 2 14.16 -12.38 33.39
CA ASN A 2 13.89 -11.10 34.11
C ASN A 2 14.68 -9.89 33.61
N ASN A 3 15.85 -10.06 32.97
CA ASN A 3 16.71 -8.94 32.54
C ASN A 3 16.20 -8.17 31.31
N THR A 4 15.43 -8.82 30.42
CA THR A 4 14.91 -8.18 29.21
C THR A 4 13.72 -7.26 29.49
N LYS A 5 12.86 -7.59 30.46
CA LYS A 5 11.75 -6.72 30.90
C LYS A 5 12.25 -5.45 31.58
N THR A 6 13.37 -5.56 32.29
CA THR A 6 14.02 -4.44 32.98
C THR A 6 14.72 -3.50 32.01
N ALA A 7 15.36 -4.02 30.95
CA ALA A 7 15.97 -3.22 29.89
C ALA A 7 14.91 -2.46 29.06
N GLN A 8 13.78 -3.09 28.76
CA GLN A 8 12.66 -2.45 28.03
C GLN A 8 11.99 -1.35 28.86
N ARG A 9 11.81 -1.56 30.19
CA ARG A 9 11.32 -0.51 31.09
C ARG A 9 12.31 0.65 31.21
N LYS A 10 13.63 0.38 31.22
CA LYS A 10 14.65 1.44 31.27
C LYS A 10 14.75 2.21 29.97
N ALA A 11 14.60 1.58 28.78
CA ALA A 11 14.54 2.27 27.49
C ALA A 11 13.28 3.13 27.35
N LEU A 12 12.13 2.66 27.82
CA LEU A 12 10.89 3.42 27.82
C LEU A 12 10.94 4.60 28.79
N LEU A 13 11.50 4.40 30.00
CA LEU A 13 11.73 5.45 30.99
C LEU A 13 12.77 6.47 30.50
N ALA A 14 13.83 6.03 29.81
CA ALA A 14 14.82 6.95 29.22
C ALA A 14 14.21 7.81 28.10
N ALA A 15 13.35 7.26 27.25
CA ALA A 15 12.63 8.01 26.24
C ALA A 15 11.66 9.06 26.86
N ILE A 16 10.96 8.68 27.93
CA ILE A 16 10.06 9.59 28.67
C ILE A 16 10.86 10.63 29.45
N THR A 17 12.00 10.27 30.05
CA THR A 17 12.83 11.18 30.83
C THR A 17 13.50 12.25 29.95
N VAL A 18 13.93 11.91 28.73
CA VAL A 18 14.46 12.87 27.75
C VAL A 18 13.37 13.86 27.30
N PHE A 19 12.12 13.38 27.20
CA PHE A 19 10.99 14.24 26.82
C PHE A 19 10.58 15.23 27.93
N VAL A 20 10.77 14.86 29.20
CA VAL A 20 10.35 15.66 30.37
C VAL A 20 11.46 16.60 30.88
N MET A 21 12.75 16.27 30.70
CA MET A 21 13.88 17.06 31.22
C MET A 21 14.46 18.11 30.26
N GLY A 22 13.92 18.26 29.05
CA GLY A 22 14.40 19.19 28.01
C GLY A 22 13.99 20.68 28.21
N GLY A 23 13.60 21.10 29.41
CA GLY A 23 13.33 22.49 29.72
C GLY A 23 14.61 23.32 29.87
N VAL A 24 15.37 23.51 28.80
CA VAL A 24 16.46 24.49 28.73
C VAL A 24 15.89 25.74 28.06
N THR A 25 15.86 26.83 28.81
CA THR A 25 15.56 28.18 28.32
C THR A 25 16.66 28.61 27.35
N ALA A 26 16.48 28.34 26.06
CA ALA A 26 17.25 28.95 24.99
C ALA A 26 16.45 30.13 24.43
N GLN A 27 17.06 31.30 24.33
CA GLN A 27 16.53 32.44 23.59
C GLN A 27 16.34 31.97 22.10
N ALA A 28 15.11 32.04 21.64
CA ALA A 28 14.75 31.61 20.29
C ALA A 28 15.13 32.71 19.29
N GLU A 29 16.11 32.47 18.45
CA GLU A 29 16.12 33.00 17.10
C GLU A 29 15.01 32.27 16.31
N GLU A 30 14.13 33.01 15.66
CA GLU A 30 13.07 32.45 14.82
C GLU A 30 13.68 31.74 13.63
N LEU A 31 13.83 30.40 13.74
CA LEU A 31 14.14 29.55 12.61
C LEU A 31 12.85 29.12 11.92
N PRO A 32 12.82 29.00 10.59
CA PRO A 32 11.63 28.55 9.88
C PRO A 32 11.21 27.15 10.37
N VAL A 33 9.95 27.02 10.76
CA VAL A 33 9.35 25.78 11.28
C VAL A 33 8.80 24.99 10.12
N TYR A 34 9.38 23.85 9.79
CA TYR A 34 9.00 23.10 8.58
C TYR A 34 8.31 21.75 8.78
N SER A 35 8.29 21.15 9.96
CA SER A 35 7.85 19.76 10.09
C SER A 35 6.37 19.54 10.39
N PHE A 36 5.64 20.57 10.81
CA PHE A 36 4.21 20.50 11.11
C PHE A 36 3.39 21.60 10.43
N ASP A 37 4.01 22.48 9.63
CA ASP A 37 3.32 23.57 8.92
C ASP A 37 2.68 23.10 7.60
N GLU A 38 2.66 21.80 7.35
CA GLU A 38 2.10 21.22 6.15
C GLU A 38 0.57 21.18 6.19
N VAL A 39 -0.04 21.43 5.04
CA VAL A 39 -1.49 21.36 4.85
C VAL A 39 -1.89 19.96 4.41
N VAL A 40 -2.88 19.41 5.08
CA VAL A 40 -3.49 18.11 4.76
C VAL A 40 -4.96 18.26 4.46
N VAL A 41 -5.45 17.51 3.48
CA VAL A 41 -6.88 17.44 3.12
C VAL A 41 -7.51 16.12 3.58
N THR A 42 -6.75 15.03 3.54
CA THR A 42 -7.26 13.68 3.78
C THR A 42 -7.81 13.47 5.19
N ALA A 43 -7.32 14.17 6.19
CA ALA A 43 -7.73 13.93 7.58
C ALA A 43 -9.18 14.35 7.87
N THR A 44 -9.68 15.40 7.19
CA THR A 44 -10.98 16.03 7.43
C THR A 44 -11.80 16.29 6.15
N ARG A 45 -11.29 15.91 4.99
CA ARG A 45 -11.84 16.25 3.67
C ARG A 45 -11.84 17.75 3.33
N THR A 46 -11.16 18.55 4.15
CA THR A 46 -10.96 19.99 4.02
C THR A 46 -9.49 20.33 4.25
N GLU A 47 -9.01 21.44 3.70
CA GLU A 47 -7.65 21.90 3.94
C GLU A 47 -7.49 22.36 5.41
N ASN A 48 -6.59 21.70 6.12
CA ASN A 48 -6.22 22.03 7.49
C ASN A 48 -4.71 21.86 7.70
N ASP A 49 -4.14 22.64 8.62
CA ASP A 49 -2.77 22.42 9.06
C ASP A 49 -2.65 21.06 9.78
N VAL A 50 -1.59 20.33 9.56
CA VAL A 50 -1.29 19.08 10.27
C VAL A 50 -1.33 19.29 11.79
N LYS A 51 -0.93 20.48 12.27
CA LYS A 51 -1.00 20.87 13.68
C LYS A 51 -2.42 20.82 14.26
N LYS A 52 -3.42 21.22 13.47
CA LYS A 52 -4.82 21.29 13.93
C LYS A 52 -5.51 19.93 13.92
N VAL A 53 -5.25 19.09 12.92
CA VAL A 53 -6.00 17.84 12.77
C VAL A 53 -5.72 16.86 13.91
N PRO A 54 -6.78 16.26 14.50
CA PRO A 54 -6.61 15.34 15.64
C PRO A 54 -5.90 14.03 15.25
N ALA A 55 -6.14 13.54 14.02
CA ALA A 55 -5.55 12.29 13.55
C ALA A 55 -4.02 12.37 13.46
N SER A 56 -3.33 11.29 13.81
CA SER A 56 -1.90 11.15 13.55
C SER A 56 -1.67 11.18 12.03
N THR A 57 -1.18 12.31 11.55
CA THR A 57 -1.04 12.59 10.11
C THR A 57 0.42 12.79 9.75
N GLN A 58 0.79 12.34 8.57
CA GLN A 58 2.10 12.53 7.98
C GLN A 58 1.96 12.93 6.53
N VAL A 59 2.72 13.91 6.11
CA VAL A 59 2.84 14.33 4.72
C VAL A 59 4.25 14.01 4.26
N ILE A 60 4.38 13.40 3.09
CA ILE A 60 5.65 13.19 2.39
C ILE A 60 5.59 14.11 1.17
N THR A 61 6.40 15.15 1.18
CA THR A 61 6.41 16.15 0.12
C THR A 61 7.17 15.68 -1.12
N GLN A 62 6.97 16.34 -2.25
CA GLN A 62 7.77 16.10 -3.44
C GLN A 62 9.28 16.29 -3.19
N GLU A 63 9.62 17.25 -2.33
CA GLU A 63 11.02 17.50 -1.95
C GLU A 63 11.60 16.33 -1.16
N ASP A 64 10.85 15.75 -0.22
CA ASP A 64 11.27 14.54 0.51
C ASP A 64 11.45 13.36 -0.44
N ILE A 65 10.52 13.16 -1.38
CA ILE A 65 10.60 12.12 -2.41
C ILE A 65 11.89 12.29 -3.24
N LYS A 66 12.15 13.50 -3.70
CA LYS A 66 13.32 13.84 -4.52
C LYS A 66 14.63 13.71 -3.74
N ARG A 67 14.66 14.18 -2.49
CA ARG A 67 15.83 14.12 -1.59
C ARG A 67 16.17 12.68 -1.24
N GLY A 68 15.15 11.86 -0.97
CA GLY A 68 15.30 10.43 -0.71
C GLY A 68 15.70 9.59 -1.92
N GLY A 69 15.74 10.17 -3.13
CA GLY A 69 16.05 9.43 -4.36
C GLY A 69 15.03 8.30 -4.62
N ALA A 70 13.78 8.50 -4.22
CA ALA A 70 12.74 7.49 -4.37
C ALA A 70 12.31 7.35 -5.83
N THR A 71 12.33 6.12 -6.34
CA THR A 71 11.99 5.75 -7.72
C THR A 71 10.57 5.21 -7.86
N SER A 72 9.89 5.00 -6.74
CA SER A 72 8.49 4.57 -6.64
C SER A 72 7.83 5.10 -5.38
N VAL A 73 6.49 5.10 -5.34
CA VAL A 73 5.73 5.43 -4.11
C VAL A 73 6.16 4.53 -2.96
N ARG A 74 6.40 3.26 -3.22
CA ARG A 74 6.93 2.31 -2.25
C ARG A 74 8.26 2.77 -1.64
N ASN A 75 9.22 3.16 -2.48
CA ASN A 75 10.53 3.60 -1.99
C ASN A 75 10.41 4.88 -1.15
N ALA A 76 9.51 5.79 -1.51
CA ALA A 76 9.22 6.97 -0.69
C ALA A 76 8.69 6.60 0.71
N LEU A 77 7.80 5.59 0.78
CA LEU A 77 7.24 5.12 2.05
C LEU A 77 8.25 4.37 2.94
N SER A 78 9.30 3.76 2.36
CA SER A 78 10.29 2.96 3.12
C SER A 78 11.13 3.78 4.11
N MET A 79 11.15 5.10 3.95
CA MET A 79 11.88 5.99 4.86
C MET A 79 11.10 6.33 6.16
N TYR A 80 9.95 5.67 6.38
CA TYR A 80 9.06 5.97 7.51
C TYR A 80 8.72 4.71 8.31
N ALA A 81 9.04 4.72 9.61
CA ALA A 81 9.01 3.53 10.49
C ALA A 81 7.63 2.90 10.70
N ASN A 82 6.56 3.61 10.49
CA ASN A 82 5.22 3.12 10.77
C ASN A 82 4.59 2.41 9.57
N ILE A 83 5.39 2.20 8.52
CA ILE A 83 4.96 1.58 7.27
C ILE A 83 5.91 0.44 6.99
N PHE A 84 5.47 -0.76 7.28
CA PHE A 84 6.17 -1.97 6.91
C PHE A 84 5.82 -2.35 5.48
N GLN A 85 6.82 -2.69 4.70
CA GLN A 85 6.64 -3.19 3.33
C GLN A 85 6.94 -4.68 3.32
N LYS A 86 5.94 -5.44 2.94
CA LYS A 86 6.11 -6.85 2.64
C LYS A 86 6.69 -6.98 1.24
N SER A 87 7.84 -7.65 1.14
CA SER A 87 8.46 -7.93 -0.14
C SER A 87 7.62 -8.91 -0.96
N LYS A 88 7.78 -8.81 -2.26
CA LYS A 88 7.25 -9.62 -3.36
C LYS A 88 6.14 -10.62 -3.01
N VAL A 89 4.92 -10.13 -3.03
CA VAL A 89 3.78 -11.03 -3.26
C VAL A 89 3.99 -11.68 -4.63
N ARG A 90 3.67 -12.97 -4.77
CA ARG A 90 3.68 -13.68 -6.07
C ARG A 90 2.92 -12.85 -7.12
N GLY A 91 3.61 -12.11 -7.95
CA GLY A 91 3.00 -11.21 -8.91
C GLY A 91 3.66 -9.86 -9.05
N GLY A 92 4.60 -9.51 -8.15
CA GLY A 92 5.40 -8.30 -8.25
C GLY A 92 4.90 -7.10 -7.44
N GLY A 93 3.82 -7.22 -6.66
CA GLY A 93 3.34 -6.16 -5.76
C GLY A 93 3.95 -6.23 -4.35
N HIS A 94 3.88 -5.13 -3.61
CA HIS A 94 4.36 -5.03 -2.23
C HIS A 94 3.24 -4.56 -1.32
N ASP A 95 2.97 -5.31 -0.27
CA ASP A 95 1.97 -4.94 0.73
C ASP A 95 2.49 -3.84 1.65
N ILE A 96 1.58 -2.96 2.08
CA ILE A 96 1.85 -1.94 3.09
C ILE A 96 1.11 -2.31 4.37
N ILE A 97 1.80 -2.28 5.49
CA ILE A 97 1.23 -2.48 6.80
C ILE A 97 1.36 -1.19 7.60
N ILE A 98 0.24 -0.58 7.97
CA ILE A 98 0.18 0.65 8.77
C ILE A 98 -0.27 0.30 10.17
N ARG A 99 0.51 0.67 11.22
CA ARG A 99 0.20 0.32 12.62
C ARG A 99 -0.10 -1.17 12.83
N GLY A 100 0.57 -2.05 12.07
CA GLY A 100 0.32 -3.48 12.15
C GLY A 100 -0.98 -3.97 11.48
N MET A 101 -1.78 -3.09 10.88
CA MET A 101 -2.94 -3.44 10.07
C MET A 101 -2.50 -3.75 8.65
N GLU A 102 -2.99 -4.84 8.08
CA GLU A 102 -2.66 -5.28 6.72
C GLU A 102 -3.17 -4.28 5.67
N THR A 103 -2.59 -4.30 4.48
CA THR A 103 -2.94 -3.42 3.36
C THR A 103 -4.44 -3.37 3.06
N LYS A 104 -5.12 -4.51 3.15
CA LYS A 104 -6.58 -4.59 2.94
C LYS A 104 -7.42 -3.82 3.98
N HIS A 105 -6.80 -3.34 5.05
CA HIS A 105 -7.43 -2.52 6.09
C HIS A 105 -7.04 -1.05 6.00
N SER A 106 -6.25 -0.67 5.00
CA SER A 106 -5.82 0.70 4.75
C SER A 106 -6.24 1.13 3.35
N LEU A 107 -7.01 2.19 3.27
CA LEU A 107 -7.53 2.68 1.99
C LEU A 107 -6.43 3.44 1.23
N VAL A 108 -6.19 3.05 -0.02
CA VAL A 108 -5.32 3.79 -0.94
C VAL A 108 -6.17 4.58 -1.92
N MET A 109 -5.84 5.85 -2.08
CA MET A 109 -6.52 6.77 -3.00
C MET A 109 -5.52 7.54 -3.87
N VAL A 110 -5.97 8.00 -5.01
CA VAL A 110 -5.29 8.99 -5.85
C VAL A 110 -6.21 10.20 -6.01
N ASN A 111 -5.76 11.37 -5.58
CA ASN A 111 -6.54 12.61 -5.58
C ASN A 111 -7.92 12.46 -4.94
N GLY A 112 -8.00 11.73 -3.81
CA GLY A 112 -9.24 11.49 -3.09
C GLY A 112 -10.18 10.45 -3.72
N ARG A 113 -9.78 9.79 -4.81
CA ARG A 113 -10.58 8.77 -5.52
C ARG A 113 -10.08 7.38 -5.20
N ARG A 114 -11.01 6.46 -4.91
CA ARG A 114 -10.70 5.04 -4.78
C ARG A 114 -10.21 4.49 -6.10
N ILE A 115 -9.22 3.62 -6.06
CA ILE A 115 -8.81 2.83 -7.22
C ILE A 115 -9.36 1.43 -7.07
N SER A 116 -9.93 0.87 -8.15
CA SER A 116 -10.27 -0.54 -8.18
C SER A 116 -9.04 -1.37 -7.93
N ASN A 117 -9.07 -2.17 -6.90
CA ASN A 117 -8.02 -3.10 -6.60
C ASN A 117 -8.62 -4.49 -6.47
N GLU A 118 -8.00 -5.44 -7.07
CA GLU A 118 -8.32 -6.83 -6.88
C GLU A 118 -7.36 -7.43 -5.86
N ALA A 119 -7.67 -7.12 -4.64
CA ALA A 119 -6.75 -7.35 -3.55
C ALA A 119 -6.69 -8.78 -3.09
N ASP A 120 -7.79 -9.49 -3.12
CA ASP A 120 -7.96 -10.59 -2.20
C ASP A 120 -7.64 -11.97 -2.76
N ALA A 121 -7.75 -12.19 -4.07
CA ALA A 121 -7.61 -13.51 -4.66
C ALA A 121 -6.21 -14.11 -4.55
N ASN A 122 -5.21 -13.28 -4.61
CA ASN A 122 -3.82 -13.73 -4.61
C ASN A 122 -3.01 -13.16 -3.44
N GLY A 123 -3.65 -12.51 -2.46
CA GLY A 123 -2.97 -11.79 -1.39
C GLY A 123 -2.21 -10.56 -1.91
N LEU A 124 -2.64 -10.00 -3.05
CA LEU A 124 -1.93 -8.93 -3.72
C LEU A 124 -2.28 -7.54 -3.16
N GLY A 125 -3.36 -7.41 -2.41
CA GLY A 125 -3.75 -6.19 -1.72
C GLY A 125 -3.69 -4.92 -2.57
N ASN A 126 -3.76 -3.78 -1.92
CA ASN A 126 -3.49 -2.46 -2.51
C ASN A 126 -2.03 -2.31 -3.03
N ALA A 127 -1.18 -3.28 -2.78
CA ALA A 127 0.23 -3.28 -3.14
C ALA A 127 0.48 -3.01 -4.61
N MET A 128 -0.28 -3.64 -5.48
CA MET A 128 -0.14 -3.42 -6.93
C MET A 128 -0.58 -2.02 -7.37
N SER A 129 -1.44 -1.35 -6.61
CA SER A 129 -1.88 0.00 -6.92
C SER A 129 -0.76 1.03 -6.80
N LEU A 130 0.17 0.84 -5.87
CA LEU A 130 1.29 1.76 -5.64
C LEU A 130 2.36 1.72 -6.73
N ASP A 131 2.64 0.53 -7.26
CA ASP A 131 3.64 0.36 -8.32
C ASP A 131 3.15 0.89 -9.68
N ARG A 132 1.83 1.16 -9.82
CA ARG A 132 1.22 1.73 -11.03
C ARG A 132 1.26 3.25 -11.08
N ILE A 133 1.56 3.89 -9.96
CA ILE A 133 1.59 5.35 -9.85
C ILE A 133 2.96 5.85 -10.25
N ASN A 134 2.99 6.80 -11.18
CA ASN A 134 4.22 7.47 -11.55
C ASN A 134 4.67 8.41 -10.42
N ILE A 135 5.73 8.05 -9.70
CA ILE A 135 6.26 8.85 -8.59
C ILE A 135 6.64 10.27 -9.00
N ASN A 136 7.03 10.46 -10.26
CA ASN A 136 7.45 11.75 -10.78
C ASN A 136 6.28 12.73 -10.99
N ASP A 137 5.03 12.21 -11.03
CA ASP A 137 3.80 12.99 -11.05
C ASP A 137 3.28 13.34 -9.63
N VAL A 138 3.83 12.73 -8.59
CA VAL A 138 3.37 12.94 -7.22
C VAL A 138 3.84 14.29 -6.68
N GLU A 139 2.90 15.11 -6.20
CA GLU A 139 3.17 16.33 -5.43
C GLU A 139 3.44 16.02 -3.96
N LYS A 140 2.57 15.21 -3.36
CA LYS A 140 2.70 14.74 -1.96
C LYS A 140 1.93 13.46 -1.71
N ILE A 141 2.30 12.78 -0.63
CA ILE A 141 1.59 11.61 -0.11
C ILE A 141 1.11 11.94 1.29
N GLU A 142 -0.21 11.93 1.50
CA GLU A 142 -0.82 12.14 2.81
C GLU A 142 -1.17 10.79 3.44
N ILE A 143 -0.71 10.58 4.67
CA ILE A 143 -0.93 9.35 5.44
C ILE A 143 -1.66 9.73 6.71
N VAL A 144 -2.93 9.32 6.81
CA VAL A 144 -3.76 9.49 8.00
C VAL A 144 -3.88 8.16 8.71
N ARG A 145 -3.39 8.07 9.94
CA ARG A 145 -3.41 6.84 10.74
C ARG A 145 -4.59 6.81 11.68
N GLY A 146 -5.09 5.59 11.95
CA GLY A 146 -6.24 5.37 12.82
C GLY A 146 -7.58 5.36 12.07
N PRO A 147 -8.72 5.28 12.80
CA PRO A 147 -10.03 5.03 12.23
C PRO A 147 -10.46 6.18 11.33
N SER A 148 -10.67 5.89 10.05
CA SER A 148 -11.06 6.86 9.03
C SER A 148 -12.35 6.47 8.28
N SER A 149 -13.00 5.37 8.71
CA SER A 149 -14.22 4.88 8.07
C SER A 149 -15.40 5.85 8.16
N ALA A 150 -15.44 6.74 9.16
CA ALA A 150 -16.46 7.79 9.27
C ALA A 150 -16.47 8.79 8.10
N LEU A 151 -15.37 8.92 7.35
CA LEU A 151 -15.31 9.75 6.14
C LEU A 151 -15.18 8.94 4.86
N TYR A 152 -14.53 7.79 4.95
CA TYR A 152 -14.09 7.03 3.78
C TYR A 152 -14.74 5.64 3.65
N GLY A 153 -15.52 5.19 4.66
CA GLY A 153 -16.20 3.90 4.62
C GLY A 153 -15.27 2.69 4.72
N SER A 154 -15.59 1.65 3.96
CA SER A 154 -14.87 0.39 3.94
C SER A 154 -13.36 0.56 3.68
N GLU A 155 -12.53 -0.34 4.26
CA GLU A 155 -11.06 -0.43 4.14
C GLU A 155 -10.28 0.64 4.90
N ALA A 156 -10.91 1.70 5.42
CA ALA A 156 -10.23 2.76 6.16
C ALA A 156 -10.16 2.48 7.68
N MET A 157 -9.94 1.23 8.08
CA MET A 157 -9.81 0.80 9.49
C MET A 157 -8.46 1.19 10.10
N GLY A 158 -7.36 0.91 9.38
CA GLY A 158 -5.99 1.22 9.79
C GLY A 158 -5.56 2.62 9.45
N GLY A 159 -6.19 3.21 8.45
CA GLY A 159 -5.89 4.55 7.95
C GLY A 159 -6.17 4.75 6.47
N VAL A 160 -5.71 5.89 5.97
CA VAL A 160 -5.84 6.29 4.57
C VAL A 160 -4.49 6.76 4.05
N LEU A 161 -4.12 6.28 2.89
CA LEU A 161 -2.99 6.74 2.09
C LEU A 161 -3.55 7.44 0.85
N ASN A 162 -3.39 8.75 0.77
CA ASN A 162 -3.84 9.52 -0.38
C ASN A 162 -2.65 10.10 -1.14
N ILE A 163 -2.51 9.71 -2.39
CA ILE A 163 -1.46 10.18 -3.28
C ILE A 163 -2.02 11.33 -4.08
N ILE A 164 -1.42 12.49 -3.92
CA ILE A 164 -1.84 13.73 -4.58
C ILE A 164 -0.87 14.02 -5.69
N THR A 165 -1.38 14.10 -6.92
CA THR A 165 -0.60 14.42 -8.11
C THR A 165 -0.45 15.92 -8.28
N LYS A 166 0.56 16.33 -9.03
CA LYS A 166 0.85 17.74 -9.30
C LYS A 166 -0.33 18.44 -9.97
N PRO A 167 -0.82 19.53 -9.39
CA PRO A 167 -1.78 20.38 -10.08
C PRO A 167 -1.09 21.17 -11.18
N SER A 168 -1.84 21.54 -12.23
CA SER A 168 -1.35 22.45 -13.26
C SER A 168 -1.16 23.86 -12.68
N LYS A 169 0.09 24.30 -12.59
CA LYS A 169 0.45 25.61 -12.02
C LYS A 169 1.14 26.53 -13.02
N GLU A 170 2.15 26.04 -13.69
CA GLU A 170 3.00 26.79 -14.61
C GLU A 170 3.35 25.96 -15.84
N GLN A 171 3.64 26.63 -16.95
CA GLN A 171 4.11 25.95 -18.15
C GLN A 171 5.44 25.25 -17.87
N THR A 172 5.45 23.93 -17.98
CA THR A 172 6.61 23.11 -17.64
C THR A 172 6.67 21.87 -18.53
N LEU A 173 7.87 21.54 -19.00
CA LEU A 173 8.18 20.26 -19.61
C LEU A 173 9.36 19.64 -18.87
N LEU A 174 9.14 18.48 -18.27
CA LEU A 174 10.15 17.69 -17.57
C LEU A 174 10.37 16.36 -18.29
N THR A 175 11.60 15.90 -18.31
CA THR A 175 11.93 14.53 -18.72
C THR A 175 12.97 13.94 -17.79
N GLY A 176 12.99 12.63 -17.67
CA GLY A 176 14.00 11.93 -16.88
C GLY A 176 14.25 10.51 -17.33
N LEU A 177 15.45 10.06 -17.02
CA LEU A 177 15.91 8.69 -17.17
C LEU A 177 16.30 8.16 -15.80
N GLU A 178 15.97 6.92 -15.54
CA GLU A 178 16.26 6.25 -14.30
C GLU A 178 16.66 4.81 -14.57
N HIS A 179 17.72 4.37 -13.94
CA HIS A 179 18.19 3.00 -14.02
C HIS A 179 18.39 2.45 -12.61
N THR A 180 17.79 1.30 -12.35
CA THR A 180 17.85 0.63 -11.05
C THR A 180 18.38 -0.80 -11.20
N SER A 181 18.64 -1.47 -10.08
CA SER A 181 18.97 -2.90 -10.09
C SER A 181 17.83 -3.78 -10.65
N GLU A 182 16.61 -3.26 -10.74
CA GLU A 182 15.41 -4.03 -11.13
C GLU A 182 14.84 -3.59 -12.48
N ASP A 183 14.96 -2.30 -12.83
CA ASP A 183 14.34 -1.77 -14.04
C ASP A 183 15.12 -0.59 -14.66
N THR A 184 14.66 -0.17 -15.83
CA THR A 184 15.06 1.07 -16.48
C THR A 184 13.82 1.81 -16.92
N SER A 185 13.70 3.06 -16.53
CA SER A 185 12.54 3.87 -16.87
C SER A 185 12.91 5.17 -17.56
N HIS A 186 12.03 5.60 -18.46
CA HIS A 186 12.05 6.91 -19.10
C HIS A 186 10.68 7.55 -18.91
N TRP A 187 10.64 8.79 -18.47
CA TRP A 187 9.40 9.48 -18.16
C TRP A 187 9.39 10.94 -18.64
N TRP A 188 8.19 11.46 -18.86
CA TRP A 188 7.90 12.85 -19.20
C TRP A 188 6.74 13.37 -18.38
N HIS A 189 6.79 14.64 -18.07
CA HIS A 189 5.71 15.42 -17.50
C HIS A 189 5.60 16.73 -18.26
N ALA A 190 4.41 17.06 -18.77
CA ALA A 190 4.11 18.31 -19.43
C ALA A 190 2.93 19.00 -18.74
N ASP A 191 3.10 20.25 -18.39
CA ASP A 191 2.09 21.14 -17.83
C ASP A 191 1.98 22.40 -18.67
N THR A 192 0.77 22.76 -19.06
CA THR A 192 0.52 23.97 -19.87
C THR A 192 0.43 25.23 -19.01
N GLY A 193 0.31 25.11 -17.68
CA GLY A 193 -0.19 26.19 -16.85
C GLY A 193 -1.61 26.58 -17.24
N ARG A 194 -2.13 27.66 -16.69
CA ARG A 194 -3.45 28.18 -17.05
C ARG A 194 -3.35 29.04 -18.32
N ILE A 195 -3.97 28.57 -19.42
CA ILE A 195 -4.10 29.28 -20.68
C ILE A 195 -5.57 29.65 -20.88
N GLY A 196 -5.93 30.93 -20.62
CA GLY A 196 -7.33 31.34 -20.59
C GLY A 196 -8.13 30.59 -19.52
N ASN A 197 -9.14 29.83 -19.95
CA ASN A 197 -9.98 29.05 -19.06
C ASN A 197 -9.55 27.56 -18.96
N PHE A 198 -8.40 27.19 -19.52
CA PHE A 198 -7.96 25.80 -19.54
C PHE A 198 -6.58 25.63 -18.89
N SER A 199 -6.35 24.47 -18.29
CA SER A 199 -5.02 23.95 -18.01
C SER A 199 -5.00 22.45 -18.21
N MET A 200 -3.84 21.90 -18.59
CA MET A 200 -3.68 20.49 -18.88
C MET A 200 -2.35 19.98 -18.36
N THR A 201 -2.36 18.78 -17.75
CA THR A 201 -1.16 18.00 -17.47
C THR A 201 -1.17 16.71 -18.26
N LEU A 202 -0.01 16.29 -18.74
CA LEU A 202 0.21 15.02 -19.41
C LEU A 202 1.46 14.36 -18.83
N ASP A 203 1.35 13.10 -18.48
CA ASP A 203 2.45 12.28 -17.97
C ASP A 203 2.57 10.99 -18.76
N ALA A 204 3.81 10.56 -18.97
CA ALA A 204 4.11 9.27 -19.56
C ALA A 204 5.32 8.66 -18.85
N ARG A 205 5.28 7.34 -18.58
CA ARG A 205 6.42 6.58 -18.09
C ARG A 205 6.47 5.21 -18.78
N PHE A 206 7.67 4.83 -19.20
CA PHE A 206 7.98 3.54 -19.80
C PHE A 206 9.03 2.84 -18.96
N ASN A 207 8.72 1.65 -18.47
CA ASN A 207 9.63 0.83 -17.67
C ASN A 207 9.98 -0.44 -18.43
N LYS A 208 11.25 -0.76 -18.49
CA LYS A 208 11.76 -2.07 -18.84
C LYS A 208 12.16 -2.77 -17.54
N ILE A 209 11.39 -3.78 -17.16
CA ILE A 209 11.63 -4.58 -15.95
C ILE A 209 12.60 -5.68 -16.32
N ASN A 210 13.76 -5.66 -15.70
CA ASN A 210 14.80 -6.64 -15.94
C ASN A 210 14.55 -7.89 -15.10
N ARG A 211 15.09 -9.02 -15.55
CA ARG A 211 15.17 -10.20 -14.68
C ARG A 211 16.03 -9.80 -13.46
N SER A 212 15.58 -10.13 -12.27
CA SER A 212 16.31 -9.76 -11.04
C SER A 212 17.77 -10.22 -11.13
N MET A 213 18.71 -9.31 -10.88
CA MET A 213 20.13 -9.61 -10.80
C MET A 213 20.55 -10.05 -9.40
N LEU A 214 19.60 -10.17 -8.47
CA LEU A 214 19.87 -10.59 -7.11
C LEU A 214 20.23 -12.07 -7.08
N GLU A 215 21.23 -12.47 -6.30
CA GLU A 215 21.62 -13.87 -6.14
C GLU A 215 20.50 -14.76 -5.56
N THR A 216 19.52 -14.15 -4.88
CA THR A 216 18.30 -14.80 -4.39
C THR A 216 17.21 -14.88 -5.45
N ALA A 217 17.42 -14.29 -6.64
CA ALA A 217 16.48 -14.36 -7.74
C ALA A 217 16.22 -15.82 -8.11
N THR A 218 14.95 -16.19 -8.07
CA THR A 218 14.53 -17.50 -8.58
C THR A 218 14.45 -17.43 -10.11
N GLU A 219 14.69 -18.53 -10.79
CA GLU A 219 14.51 -18.65 -12.24
C GLU A 219 13.09 -18.23 -12.70
N SER A 220 12.17 -18.08 -11.75
CA SER A 220 10.77 -17.67 -11.98
C SER A 220 10.50 -16.18 -11.76
N ASP A 221 11.51 -15.36 -11.48
CA ASP A 221 11.31 -13.93 -11.30
C ASP A 221 10.80 -13.28 -12.58
N PRO A 222 9.72 -12.49 -12.50
CA PRO A 222 9.10 -11.89 -13.69
C PRO A 222 9.96 -10.78 -14.28
N TYR A 223 9.98 -10.67 -15.61
CA TYR A 223 10.62 -9.60 -16.37
C TYR A 223 9.72 -9.14 -17.53
N GLY A 224 9.89 -7.93 -18.01
CA GLY A 224 9.03 -7.43 -19.08
C GLY A 224 8.97 -5.92 -19.21
N THR A 225 7.80 -5.38 -19.43
CA THR A 225 7.59 -3.94 -19.64
C THR A 225 6.36 -3.45 -18.90
N ALA A 226 6.40 -2.18 -18.47
CA ALA A 226 5.25 -1.47 -17.99
C ALA A 226 5.18 -0.07 -18.61
N GLN A 227 3.96 0.45 -18.76
CA GLN A 227 3.68 1.77 -19.31
C GLN A 227 2.60 2.45 -18.49
N THR A 228 2.81 3.73 -18.20
CA THR A 228 1.84 4.58 -17.51
C THR A 228 1.60 5.83 -18.34
N TYR A 229 0.35 6.24 -18.49
CA TYR A 229 -0.05 7.50 -19.11
C TYR A 229 -1.11 8.15 -18.24
N ASN A 230 -0.91 9.41 -17.86
CA ASN A 230 -1.88 10.20 -17.13
C ASN A 230 -2.19 11.48 -17.92
N ALA A 231 -3.44 11.87 -17.90
CA ALA A 231 -3.88 13.13 -18.48
C ALA A 231 -4.92 13.78 -17.57
N SER A 232 -4.80 15.08 -17.34
CA SER A 232 -5.77 15.86 -16.58
C SER A 232 -6.02 17.19 -17.28
N LEU A 233 -7.28 17.51 -17.50
CA LEU A 233 -7.74 18.75 -18.12
C LEU A 233 -8.65 19.49 -17.16
N ASN A 234 -8.34 20.75 -16.86
CA ASN A 234 -9.21 21.64 -16.11
C ASN A 234 -9.83 22.69 -17.02
N TYR A 235 -11.11 22.92 -16.84
CA TYR A 235 -11.86 24.05 -17.41
C TYR A 235 -12.31 24.95 -16.27
N TYR A 236 -11.76 26.15 -16.16
CA TYR A 236 -12.12 27.14 -15.14
C TYR A 236 -13.42 27.86 -15.55
N VAL A 237 -14.52 27.53 -14.89
CA VAL A 237 -15.83 28.15 -15.09
C VAL A 237 -15.80 29.60 -14.66
N ASN A 238 -15.13 29.85 -13.54
CA ASN A 238 -14.81 31.15 -12.97
C ASN A 238 -13.59 31.02 -12.01
N ASP A 239 -13.24 32.08 -11.28
CA ASP A 239 -12.09 32.07 -10.36
C ASP A 239 -12.31 31.18 -9.12
N HIS A 240 -13.56 30.77 -8.85
CA HIS A 240 -13.93 29.96 -7.68
C HIS A 240 -14.28 28.52 -8.02
N SER A 241 -14.40 28.16 -9.30
CA SER A 241 -14.80 26.81 -9.67
C SER A 241 -14.25 26.34 -11.02
N TYR A 242 -14.00 25.03 -11.11
CA TYR A 242 -13.50 24.39 -12.31
C TYR A 242 -14.05 22.98 -12.46
N VAL A 243 -14.14 22.55 -13.71
CA VAL A 243 -14.43 21.16 -14.07
C VAL A 243 -13.10 20.49 -14.44
N ASN A 244 -12.83 19.36 -13.81
CA ASN A 244 -11.67 18.52 -14.10
C ASN A 244 -12.12 17.25 -14.82
N ALA A 245 -11.49 16.92 -15.93
CA ALA A 245 -11.61 15.61 -16.58
C ALA A 245 -10.24 14.95 -16.56
N TYR A 246 -10.17 13.65 -16.22
CA TYR A 246 -8.90 12.94 -16.12
C TYR A 246 -8.99 11.54 -16.70
N MET A 247 -7.84 11.02 -17.10
CA MET A 247 -7.62 9.65 -17.53
C MET A 247 -6.25 9.17 -17.06
N ASP A 248 -6.21 8.00 -16.39
CA ASP A 248 -4.98 7.29 -16.06
C ASP A 248 -5.02 5.93 -16.73
N TYR A 249 -3.94 5.56 -17.37
CA TYR A 249 -3.77 4.26 -18.01
C TYR A 249 -2.47 3.62 -17.54
N TYR A 250 -2.56 2.37 -17.12
CA TYR A 250 -1.42 1.52 -16.81
C TYR A 250 -1.52 0.21 -17.56
N SER A 251 -0.39 -0.27 -18.09
CA SER A 251 -0.29 -1.59 -18.72
C SER A 251 1.06 -2.21 -18.36
N GLN A 252 1.04 -3.45 -17.89
CA GLN A 252 2.24 -4.22 -17.58
C GLN A 252 2.14 -5.61 -18.20
N HIS A 253 3.23 -6.05 -18.85
CA HIS A 253 3.37 -7.39 -19.39
C HIS A 253 4.65 -8.01 -18.85
N LEU A 254 4.50 -9.08 -18.09
CA LEU A 254 5.59 -9.81 -17.48
C LEU A 254 5.65 -11.24 -18.05
N LYS A 255 6.85 -11.74 -18.18
CA LYS A 255 7.14 -13.14 -18.50
C LYS A 255 7.85 -13.79 -17.33
N THR A 256 7.61 -15.05 -17.13
CA THR A 256 8.34 -15.91 -16.20
C THR A 256 8.82 -17.15 -16.94
N ASP A 257 10.00 -17.63 -16.60
CA ASP A 257 10.51 -18.91 -17.10
C ASP A 257 11.39 -19.57 -16.02
N THR A 258 11.59 -20.85 -16.14
CA THR A 258 12.42 -21.65 -15.23
C THR A 258 13.93 -21.55 -15.56
N GLY A 259 14.32 -20.64 -16.44
CA GLY A 259 15.70 -20.56 -16.95
C GLY A 259 16.05 -21.77 -17.85
N THR A 260 17.33 -22.12 -17.88
CA THR A 260 17.77 -23.30 -18.68
C THR A 260 17.29 -24.57 -18.01
N PRO A 261 16.46 -25.38 -18.68
CA PRO A 261 15.94 -26.61 -18.11
C PRO A 261 17.09 -27.59 -17.79
N THR A 262 17.07 -28.15 -16.60
CA THR A 262 18.06 -29.13 -16.13
C THR A 262 17.37 -30.35 -15.54
N MET A 263 18.04 -31.52 -15.58
CA MET A 263 17.54 -32.71 -14.92
C MET A 263 17.54 -32.52 -13.40
N LYS A 264 16.35 -32.63 -12.80
CA LYS A 264 16.16 -32.50 -11.34
C LYS A 264 15.44 -33.73 -10.79
N PRO A 265 15.73 -34.16 -9.55
CA PRO A 265 14.98 -35.22 -8.89
C PRO A 265 13.49 -34.84 -8.82
N ILE A 266 12.61 -35.82 -9.14
CA ILE A 266 11.17 -35.70 -9.04
C ILE A 266 10.58 -36.94 -8.42
N THR A 267 9.60 -36.79 -7.55
CA THR A 267 8.78 -37.88 -7.02
C THR A 267 7.35 -37.71 -7.53
N LEU A 268 6.83 -38.73 -8.19
CA LEU A 268 5.48 -38.78 -8.75
C LEU A 268 4.65 -39.77 -7.95
N THR A 269 3.47 -39.34 -7.51
CA THR A 269 2.55 -40.21 -6.74
C THR A 269 1.32 -40.55 -7.57
N THR A 270 0.85 -41.78 -7.50
CA THR A 270 -0.37 -42.18 -8.16
C THR A 270 -1.59 -41.45 -7.62
N SER A 271 -2.65 -41.32 -8.41
CA SER A 271 -3.90 -40.65 -8.00
C SER A 271 -4.56 -41.29 -6.76
N SER A 272 -4.26 -42.56 -6.48
CA SER A 272 -4.71 -43.24 -5.27
C SER A 272 -3.87 -42.94 -4.02
N GLY A 273 -2.75 -42.20 -4.18
CA GLY A 273 -1.80 -41.91 -3.08
C GLY A 273 -1.01 -43.13 -2.58
N LYS A 274 -1.22 -44.30 -3.16
CA LYS A 274 -0.68 -45.57 -2.63
C LYS A 274 0.74 -45.90 -3.11
N MET A 275 1.22 -45.24 -4.16
CA MET A 275 2.54 -45.49 -4.73
C MET A 275 3.22 -44.20 -5.13
N SER A 276 4.47 -44.04 -4.75
CA SER A 276 5.34 -42.93 -5.17
C SER A 276 6.55 -43.45 -5.92
N LEU A 277 6.85 -42.86 -7.08
CA LEU A 277 7.99 -43.20 -7.92
C LEU A 277 8.97 -42.02 -7.94
N SER A 278 10.21 -42.25 -7.56
CA SER A 278 11.25 -41.26 -7.59
C SER A 278 12.18 -41.46 -8.78
N GLY A 279 12.43 -40.43 -9.56
CA GLY A 279 13.27 -40.44 -10.75
C GLY A 279 13.83 -39.04 -10.99
N GLN A 280 14.28 -38.76 -12.21
CA GLN A 280 14.68 -37.43 -12.63
C GLN A 280 13.86 -36.98 -13.83
N ALA A 281 13.60 -35.67 -13.92
CA ALA A 281 12.93 -35.08 -15.07
C ALA A 281 13.52 -33.68 -15.38
N MET A 282 13.47 -33.36 -16.66
CA MET A 282 13.77 -32.02 -17.17
C MET A 282 12.45 -31.36 -17.54
N LEU A 283 12.08 -30.34 -16.79
CA LEU A 283 10.84 -29.57 -16.97
C LEU A 283 11.18 -28.17 -17.41
N GLU A 284 10.47 -27.68 -18.41
CA GLU A 284 10.45 -26.28 -18.81
C GLU A 284 9.15 -25.65 -18.31
N GLY A 285 9.26 -24.61 -17.52
CA GLY A 285 8.12 -23.80 -17.09
C GLY A 285 8.19 -22.42 -17.74
N THR A 286 7.11 -21.98 -18.35
CA THR A 286 6.96 -20.63 -18.87
C THR A 286 5.64 -20.04 -18.40
N GLY A 287 5.59 -18.74 -18.23
CA GLY A 287 4.38 -18.06 -17.84
C GLY A 287 4.34 -16.61 -18.31
N SER A 288 3.16 -16.03 -18.25
CA SER A 288 2.98 -14.61 -18.45
C SER A 288 2.00 -14.04 -17.44
N LYS A 289 2.17 -12.75 -17.14
CA LYS A 289 1.25 -11.96 -16.34
C LYS A 289 1.01 -10.65 -17.06
N ALA A 290 -0.23 -10.29 -17.28
CA ALA A 290 -0.60 -9.03 -17.86
C ALA A 290 -1.58 -8.32 -16.94
N TYR A 291 -1.31 -7.04 -16.71
CA TYR A 291 -2.12 -6.16 -15.89
C TYR A 291 -2.47 -4.91 -16.70
N LYS A 292 -3.73 -4.51 -16.64
CA LYS A 292 -4.18 -3.25 -17.25
C LYS A 292 -5.10 -2.53 -16.28
N GLN A 293 -4.83 -1.25 -16.05
CA GLN A 293 -5.72 -0.39 -15.30
C GLN A 293 -6.08 0.84 -16.12
N LYS A 294 -7.35 1.22 -16.06
CA LYS A 294 -7.90 2.43 -16.67
C LYS A 294 -8.74 3.13 -15.63
N ASN A 295 -8.35 4.35 -15.27
CA ASN A 295 -9.16 5.21 -14.43
C ASN A 295 -9.53 6.44 -15.26
N TYR A 296 -10.77 6.86 -15.20
CA TYR A 296 -11.23 8.08 -15.83
C TYR A 296 -12.44 8.64 -15.12
N GLY A 297 -12.59 9.92 -15.18
CA GLY A 297 -13.72 10.57 -14.54
C GLY A 297 -13.75 12.06 -14.79
N ILE A 298 -14.79 12.65 -14.25
CA ILE A 298 -15.05 14.08 -14.28
C ILE A 298 -15.43 14.53 -12.88
N SER A 299 -14.98 15.71 -12.50
CA SER A 299 -15.40 16.37 -11.27
C SER A 299 -15.67 17.85 -11.49
N TRP A 300 -16.63 18.38 -10.77
CA TRP A 300 -16.84 19.80 -10.61
C TRP A 300 -16.47 20.19 -9.21
N ASN A 301 -15.47 21.07 -9.10
CA ASN A 301 -14.87 21.51 -7.86
C ASN A 301 -15.06 23.00 -7.71
N GLY A 302 -15.28 23.47 -6.48
CA GLY A 302 -15.34 24.88 -6.24
C GLY A 302 -15.04 25.22 -4.80
N LYS A 303 -14.52 26.44 -4.59
CA LYS A 303 -14.13 26.96 -3.29
C LYS A 303 -14.43 28.46 -3.22
N THR A 304 -15.12 28.83 -2.17
CA THR A 304 -15.38 30.23 -1.79
C THR A 304 -14.96 30.40 -0.32
N ASP A 305 -15.10 31.60 0.23
CA ASP A 305 -14.85 31.83 1.66
C ASP A 305 -15.75 31.02 2.57
N LYS A 306 -16.94 30.61 2.09
CA LYS A 306 -17.94 29.89 2.87
C LYS A 306 -18.05 28.41 2.54
N ASN A 307 -17.83 28.01 1.28
CA ASN A 307 -18.09 26.68 0.79
C ASN A 307 -16.86 26.10 0.08
N ASP A 308 -16.65 24.79 0.27
CA ASP A 308 -15.73 23.95 -0.51
C ASP A 308 -16.49 22.71 -0.95
N TRP A 309 -16.85 22.65 -2.25
CA TRP A 309 -17.66 21.56 -2.78
C TRP A 309 -16.96 20.76 -3.87
N GLN A 310 -17.34 19.50 -3.96
CA GLN A 310 -16.93 18.62 -5.03
C GLN A 310 -18.08 17.69 -5.40
N ILE A 311 -18.35 17.58 -6.68
CA ILE A 311 -19.20 16.54 -7.26
C ILE A 311 -18.36 15.80 -8.26
N GLN A 312 -18.26 14.47 -8.15
CA GLN A 312 -17.42 13.66 -9.04
C GLN A 312 -18.13 12.37 -9.46
N ALA A 313 -17.87 11.96 -10.70
CA ALA A 313 -18.23 10.66 -11.22
C ALA A 313 -17.00 10.04 -11.86
N TYR A 314 -16.67 8.81 -11.49
CA TYR A 314 -15.47 8.17 -11.99
C TYR A 314 -15.63 6.65 -12.12
N MET A 315 -14.78 6.08 -12.96
CA MET A 315 -14.68 4.65 -13.19
C MET A 315 -13.21 4.22 -13.04
N SER A 316 -13.03 3.08 -12.41
CA SER A 316 -11.76 2.36 -12.33
C SER A 316 -11.96 0.95 -12.83
N LYS A 317 -11.23 0.58 -13.89
CA LYS A 317 -11.28 -0.74 -14.51
C LYS A 317 -9.93 -1.40 -14.40
N PHE A 318 -9.89 -2.57 -13.79
CA PHE A 318 -8.70 -3.39 -13.64
C PHE A 318 -8.90 -4.74 -14.30
N ASN A 319 -7.98 -5.12 -15.17
CA ASN A 319 -7.94 -6.43 -15.81
C ASN A 319 -6.61 -7.10 -15.48
N TRP A 320 -6.66 -8.36 -15.12
CA TRP A 320 -5.47 -9.16 -15.02
C TRP A 320 -5.64 -10.50 -15.72
N SER A 321 -4.54 -11.00 -16.26
CA SER A 321 -4.49 -12.33 -16.83
C SER A 321 -3.16 -12.99 -16.50
N THR A 322 -3.21 -14.27 -16.26
CA THR A 322 -2.02 -15.10 -16.04
C THR A 322 -2.09 -16.32 -16.91
N THR A 323 -0.94 -16.74 -17.40
CA THR A 323 -0.79 -18.05 -18.04
C THR A 323 0.39 -18.77 -17.43
N SER A 324 0.30 -20.07 -17.30
CA SER A 324 1.42 -20.93 -16.97
C SER A 324 1.42 -22.15 -17.88
N ASN A 325 2.60 -22.57 -18.31
CA ASN A 325 2.79 -23.71 -19.17
C ASN A 325 3.99 -24.51 -18.68
N THR A 326 3.79 -25.78 -18.39
CA THR A 326 4.86 -26.69 -18.01
C THR A 326 4.98 -27.79 -19.07
N LYS A 327 6.18 -28.02 -19.56
CA LYS A 327 6.51 -29.06 -20.53
C LYS A 327 7.56 -30.01 -19.99
N VAL A 328 7.39 -31.28 -20.24
CA VAL A 328 8.38 -32.32 -19.97
C VAL A 328 9.29 -32.42 -21.18
N LEU A 329 10.57 -32.15 -21.02
CA LEU A 329 11.59 -32.22 -22.07
C LEU A 329 12.37 -33.56 -22.08
N GLY A 330 12.46 -34.19 -20.90
CA GLY A 330 13.16 -35.46 -20.76
C GLY A 330 13.00 -36.06 -19.37
N SER A 331 13.35 -37.35 -19.23
CA SER A 331 13.26 -38.05 -17.95
C SER A 331 14.29 -39.19 -17.83
N ILE A 332 14.64 -39.47 -16.57
CA ILE A 332 15.34 -40.69 -16.16
C ILE A 332 14.44 -41.38 -15.12
N PRO A 333 13.66 -42.39 -15.58
CA PRO A 333 12.77 -43.13 -14.70
C PRO A 333 13.52 -44.08 -13.76
N PRO A 334 12.91 -44.52 -12.64
CA PRO A 334 13.47 -45.59 -11.84
C PRO A 334 13.43 -46.92 -12.60
N ALA A 335 14.46 -47.74 -12.41
CA ALA A 335 14.59 -49.02 -13.10
C ALA A 335 13.39 -49.94 -12.84
N GLY A 336 12.85 -50.51 -13.88
CA GLY A 336 11.70 -51.44 -13.83
C GLY A 336 10.34 -50.77 -13.67
N MET A 337 10.29 -49.43 -13.66
CA MET A 337 9.05 -48.64 -13.53
C MET A 337 8.90 -47.55 -14.62
N GLU A 338 9.63 -47.71 -15.73
CA GLU A 338 9.75 -46.72 -16.81
C GLU A 338 8.38 -46.30 -17.37
N GLY A 339 7.54 -47.27 -17.68
CA GLY A 339 6.22 -47.03 -18.27
C GLY A 339 5.29 -46.24 -17.35
N MET A 340 5.22 -46.65 -16.08
CA MET A 340 4.39 -45.95 -15.08
C MET A 340 4.92 -44.56 -14.76
N PHE A 341 6.25 -44.41 -14.59
CA PHE A 341 6.87 -43.14 -14.34
C PHE A 341 6.61 -42.13 -15.46
N ASN A 342 6.87 -42.55 -16.73
CA ASN A 342 6.64 -41.71 -17.89
C ASN A 342 5.17 -41.37 -18.09
N TYR A 343 4.24 -42.28 -17.83
CA TYR A 343 2.80 -42.04 -17.86
C TYR A 343 2.41 -40.96 -16.81
N LEU A 344 2.90 -41.05 -15.57
CA LEU A 344 2.64 -40.06 -14.54
C LEU A 344 3.33 -38.74 -14.86
N LEU A 345 4.53 -38.78 -15.43
CA LEU A 345 5.30 -37.60 -15.79
C LEU A 345 4.63 -36.80 -16.92
N GLN A 346 4.05 -37.44 -17.90
CA GLN A 346 3.32 -36.76 -18.99
C GLN A 346 2.16 -35.91 -18.49
N LYS A 347 1.55 -36.28 -17.35
CA LYS A 347 0.53 -35.45 -16.69
C LYS A 347 1.07 -34.13 -16.12
N LYS A 348 2.41 -33.96 -16.12
CA LYS A 348 3.06 -32.67 -15.78
C LYS A 348 3.12 -31.73 -16.97
N ASN A 349 2.81 -32.15 -18.20
CA ASN A 349 2.52 -31.20 -19.26
C ASN A 349 1.18 -30.54 -18.96
N THR A 350 1.23 -29.31 -18.55
CA THR A 350 0.04 -28.55 -18.12
C THR A 350 0.04 -27.19 -18.76
N TYR A 351 -1.13 -26.72 -19.12
CA TYR A 351 -1.40 -25.31 -19.41
C TYR A 351 -2.49 -24.83 -18.47
N ASP A 352 -2.28 -23.69 -17.85
CA ASP A 352 -3.27 -23.03 -16.99
C ASP A 352 -3.37 -21.55 -17.34
N PHE A 353 -4.56 -20.97 -17.20
CA PHE A 353 -4.80 -19.55 -17.43
C PHE A 353 -5.85 -19.02 -16.47
N ASN A 354 -5.76 -17.72 -16.15
CA ASN A 354 -6.79 -17.00 -15.43
C ASN A 354 -6.96 -15.63 -16.06
N HIS A 355 -8.21 -15.21 -16.20
CA HIS A 355 -8.61 -13.91 -16.71
C HIS A 355 -9.69 -13.34 -15.80
N ASP A 356 -9.40 -12.21 -15.18
CA ASP A 356 -10.39 -11.52 -14.37
C ASP A 356 -10.43 -10.02 -14.70
N GLU A 357 -11.60 -9.47 -14.61
CA GLU A 357 -11.91 -8.06 -14.79
C GLU A 357 -12.62 -7.53 -13.56
N HIS A 358 -12.15 -6.44 -13.02
CA HIS A 358 -12.79 -5.72 -11.92
C HIS A 358 -13.10 -4.28 -12.36
N ASN A 359 -14.39 -3.96 -12.43
CA ASN A 359 -14.90 -2.66 -12.78
C ASN A 359 -15.59 -2.03 -11.58
N MET A 360 -15.15 -0.86 -11.17
CA MET A 360 -15.80 -0.04 -10.17
C MET A 360 -16.19 1.30 -10.81
N TRP A 361 -17.39 1.77 -10.57
CA TRP A 361 -17.72 3.14 -10.81
C TRP A 361 -18.40 3.75 -9.59
N ALA A 362 -18.16 5.05 -9.40
CA ALA A 362 -18.65 5.80 -8.27
C ALA A 362 -19.17 7.17 -8.68
N ILE A 363 -20.17 7.62 -7.94
CA ILE A 363 -20.62 9.00 -7.92
C ILE A 363 -20.54 9.46 -6.48
N GLU A 364 -19.91 10.59 -6.23
CA GLU A 364 -19.78 11.21 -4.92
C GLU A 364 -20.06 12.71 -5.03
N GLY A 365 -20.78 13.23 -4.04
CA GLY A 365 -20.97 14.67 -3.84
C GLY A 365 -20.66 15.03 -2.39
N ARG A 366 -19.92 16.12 -2.19
CA ARG A 366 -19.66 16.69 -0.87
C ARG A 366 -19.69 18.21 -0.89
N ASP A 367 -20.06 18.81 0.24
CA ASP A 367 -19.91 20.23 0.51
C ASP A 367 -19.44 20.44 1.95
N SER A 368 -18.53 21.37 2.14
CA SER A 368 -18.02 21.82 3.43
C SER A 368 -18.38 23.28 3.62
N LEU A 369 -19.39 23.52 4.45
CA LEU A 369 -19.98 24.83 4.69
C LEU A 369 -19.44 25.45 5.99
N ARG A 370 -18.83 26.61 5.91
CA ARG A 370 -18.53 27.45 7.08
C ARG A 370 -19.83 28.12 7.56
N VAL A 371 -20.44 27.52 8.59
CA VAL A 371 -21.71 28.00 9.16
C VAL A 371 -21.50 29.32 9.92
N ASN A 372 -20.36 29.40 10.66
CA ASN A 372 -19.89 30.59 11.38
C ASN A 372 -18.38 30.48 11.64
N ASP A 373 -17.82 31.35 12.47
CA ASP A 373 -16.39 31.37 12.75
C ASP A 373 -15.89 30.15 13.54
N HIS A 374 -16.79 29.40 14.15
CA HIS A 374 -16.47 28.24 14.98
C HIS A 374 -16.82 26.89 14.34
N HIS A 375 -17.70 26.87 13.34
CA HIS A 375 -18.26 25.64 12.79
C HIS A 375 -18.08 25.57 11.27
N ARG A 376 -17.43 24.50 10.81
CA ARG A 376 -17.40 24.08 9.40
C ARG A 376 -18.01 22.69 9.28
N VAL A 377 -19.19 22.62 8.74
CA VAL A 377 -19.94 21.37 8.57
C VAL A 377 -19.68 20.78 7.19
N THR A 378 -19.16 19.55 7.15
CA THR A 378 -18.97 18.78 5.92
C THR A 378 -19.99 17.67 5.85
N PHE A 379 -20.72 17.59 4.74
CA PHE A 379 -21.64 16.50 4.46
C PHE A 379 -21.43 15.97 3.05
N GLY A 380 -21.76 14.71 2.86
CA GLY A 380 -21.62 14.10 1.54
C GLY A 380 -22.38 12.80 1.42
N ALA A 381 -22.51 12.38 0.16
CA ALA A 381 -23.11 11.11 -0.21
C ALA A 381 -22.33 10.46 -1.34
N GLU A 382 -22.32 9.13 -1.34
CA GLU A 382 -21.57 8.30 -2.28
C GLU A 382 -22.42 7.13 -2.73
N TYR A 383 -22.34 6.77 -4.01
CA TYR A 383 -22.85 5.53 -4.55
C TYR A 383 -21.72 4.84 -5.32
N VAL A 384 -21.47 3.55 -5.00
CA VAL A 384 -20.45 2.72 -5.66
C VAL A 384 -21.10 1.47 -6.20
N LYS A 385 -20.72 1.09 -7.42
CA LYS A 385 -21.10 -0.18 -8.04
C LYS A 385 -19.83 -0.90 -8.49
N GLU A 386 -19.66 -2.15 -8.05
CA GLU A 386 -18.54 -3.00 -8.40
C GLU A 386 -19.03 -4.21 -9.18
N LYS A 387 -18.35 -4.54 -10.27
CA LYS A 387 -18.57 -5.74 -11.06
C LYS A 387 -17.24 -6.47 -11.21
N VAL A 388 -17.23 -7.72 -10.78
CA VAL A 388 -16.11 -8.64 -11.04
C VAL A 388 -16.60 -9.68 -12.03
N ALA A 389 -15.78 -10.02 -13.01
CA ALA A 389 -16.06 -11.05 -13.99
C ALA A 389 -14.78 -11.82 -14.30
N GLY A 390 -14.89 -13.13 -14.47
CA GLY A 390 -13.75 -13.92 -14.89
C GLY A 390 -13.71 -15.35 -14.38
N THR A 391 -12.58 -15.97 -14.62
CA THR A 391 -12.33 -17.38 -14.25
C THR A 391 -12.17 -17.58 -12.75
N GLY A 392 -11.83 -16.52 -12.00
CA GLY A 392 -11.72 -16.57 -10.55
C GLY A 392 -13.07 -16.81 -9.85
N LEU A 393 -14.18 -16.39 -10.45
CA LEU A 393 -15.51 -16.68 -9.94
C LEU A 393 -16.03 -18.07 -10.33
N GLY A 394 -15.39 -18.72 -11.33
CA GLY A 394 -15.75 -20.06 -11.75
C GLY A 394 -17.24 -20.22 -12.02
N LYS A 395 -17.91 -21.03 -11.21
CA LYS A 395 -19.37 -21.29 -11.28
C LYS A 395 -20.19 -20.52 -10.23
N ASN A 396 -19.55 -19.75 -9.37
CA ASN A 396 -20.21 -19.10 -8.22
C ASN A 396 -20.82 -17.73 -8.54
N GLY A 397 -20.65 -17.22 -9.76
CA GLY A 397 -21.27 -15.98 -10.22
C GLY A 397 -22.48 -16.19 -11.10
N ASP A 398 -22.97 -15.10 -11.67
CA ASP A 398 -24.06 -15.07 -12.62
C ASP A 398 -23.54 -15.24 -14.05
N GLY A 399 -24.36 -15.74 -14.99
CA GLY A 399 -24.00 -15.85 -16.41
C GLY A 399 -22.84 -16.84 -16.68
N VAL A 400 -22.82 -17.98 -16.03
CA VAL A 400 -21.76 -18.99 -16.17
C VAL A 400 -21.57 -19.42 -17.62
N HIS A 401 -20.34 -19.35 -18.12
CA HIS A 401 -19.95 -19.82 -19.44
C HIS A 401 -18.54 -20.44 -19.39
N SER A 402 -18.14 -21.13 -20.46
CA SER A 402 -16.84 -21.77 -20.54
C SER A 402 -15.88 -20.99 -21.45
N ILE A 403 -14.63 -20.85 -21.02
CA ILE A 403 -13.52 -20.31 -21.82
C ILE A 403 -12.51 -21.46 -22.06
N THR A 404 -12.06 -21.61 -23.28
CA THR A 404 -11.06 -22.63 -23.64
C THR A 404 -9.84 -21.99 -24.26
N GLU A 405 -8.67 -22.27 -23.70
CA GLU A 405 -7.35 -21.85 -24.21
C GLU A 405 -6.38 -23.02 -24.19
N ASN A 406 -5.68 -23.24 -25.31
CA ASN A 406 -4.68 -24.31 -25.45
C ASN A 406 -5.15 -25.69 -24.92
N GLY A 407 -6.43 -26.03 -25.16
CA GLY A 407 -7.03 -27.30 -24.73
C GLY A 407 -7.47 -27.35 -23.27
N THR A 408 -7.22 -26.31 -22.47
CA THR A 408 -7.70 -26.19 -21.09
C THR A 408 -9.00 -25.37 -21.07
N THR A 409 -10.03 -25.92 -20.43
CA THR A 409 -11.35 -25.26 -20.30
C THR A 409 -11.62 -24.87 -18.86
N LYS A 410 -12.00 -23.61 -18.64
CA LYS A 410 -12.41 -23.08 -17.32
C LYS A 410 -13.80 -22.46 -17.39
N SER A 411 -14.53 -22.56 -16.30
CA SER A 411 -15.75 -21.80 -16.12
C SER A 411 -15.41 -20.34 -15.80
N SER A 412 -16.24 -19.43 -16.28
CA SER A 412 -16.17 -18.00 -16.02
C SER A 412 -17.55 -17.47 -15.72
N SER A 413 -17.66 -16.52 -14.82
CA SER A 413 -18.95 -15.89 -14.45
C SER A 413 -18.73 -14.45 -14.00
N GLU A 414 -19.80 -13.75 -13.66
CA GLU A 414 -19.73 -12.37 -13.18
C GLU A 414 -20.54 -12.15 -11.92
N LYS A 415 -20.19 -11.14 -11.13
CA LYS A 415 -20.95 -10.70 -9.96
C LYS A 415 -20.92 -9.20 -9.82
N THR A 416 -22.09 -8.63 -9.51
CA THR A 416 -22.21 -7.19 -9.29
C THR A 416 -22.69 -6.94 -7.86
N LEU A 417 -22.00 -6.03 -7.15
CA LEU A 417 -22.37 -5.52 -5.85
C LEU A 417 -22.53 -4.01 -5.92
N SER A 418 -23.31 -3.44 -5.00
CA SER A 418 -23.49 -2.00 -4.89
C SER A 418 -23.54 -1.55 -3.44
N SER A 419 -23.09 -0.33 -3.19
CA SER A 419 -23.20 0.34 -1.91
C SER A 419 -23.57 1.79 -2.07
N TYR A 420 -24.23 2.33 -1.05
CA TYR A 420 -24.43 3.77 -0.91
C TYR A 420 -24.14 4.20 0.52
N ALA A 421 -23.73 5.45 0.65
CA ALA A 421 -23.37 6.00 1.95
C ALA A 421 -23.76 7.48 2.03
N ALA A 422 -23.94 7.93 3.27
CA ALA A 422 -24.04 9.34 3.61
C ALA A 422 -23.22 9.62 4.87
N TYR A 423 -22.59 10.78 4.95
CA TYR A 423 -21.78 11.16 6.09
C TYR A 423 -21.94 12.64 6.45
N LEU A 424 -21.67 12.93 7.72
CA LEU A 424 -21.70 14.26 8.31
C LEU A 424 -20.51 14.41 9.25
N GLN A 425 -19.83 15.55 9.19
CA GLN A 425 -18.73 15.94 10.06
C GLN A 425 -18.90 17.42 10.43
N ASP A 426 -18.52 17.80 11.64
CA ASP A 426 -18.37 19.20 12.03
C ASP A 426 -16.92 19.45 12.49
N GLU A 427 -16.27 20.49 12.00
CA GLU A 427 -14.99 20.99 12.49
C GLU A 427 -15.31 22.19 13.41
N ILE A 428 -15.13 21.96 14.71
CA ILE A 428 -15.46 22.95 15.75
C ILE A 428 -14.16 23.55 16.26
N GLU A 429 -13.97 24.85 16.03
CA GLU A 429 -12.82 25.60 16.51
C GLU A 429 -13.26 26.58 17.60
N TYR A 430 -12.84 26.35 18.85
CA TYR A 430 -13.17 27.21 19.97
C TYR A 430 -11.96 27.42 20.88
N GLY A 431 -11.38 28.60 20.82
CA GLY A 431 -10.16 28.96 21.56
C GLY A 431 -9.02 27.97 21.24
N LYS A 432 -8.59 27.20 22.24
CA LYS A 432 -7.50 26.23 22.13
C LYS A 432 -7.96 24.84 21.65
N TRP A 433 -9.24 24.65 21.45
CA TRP A 433 -9.84 23.37 21.09
C TRP A 433 -10.18 23.31 19.61
N PHE A 434 -9.82 22.21 18.99
CA PHE A 434 -10.30 21.81 17.68
C PHE A 434 -10.92 20.40 17.79
N ILE A 435 -12.25 20.30 17.59
CA ILE A 435 -13.03 19.08 17.84
C ILE A 435 -13.72 18.67 16.54
N VAL A 436 -13.61 17.40 16.18
CA VAL A 436 -14.11 16.88 14.91
C VAL A 436 -14.97 15.63 15.16
N PRO A 437 -16.27 15.80 15.52
CA PRO A 437 -17.22 14.68 15.49
C PRO A 437 -17.60 14.37 14.04
N ALA A 438 -17.76 13.07 13.73
CA ALA A 438 -18.20 12.59 12.44
C ALA A 438 -19.02 11.31 12.56
N ILE A 439 -19.94 11.09 11.63
CA ILE A 439 -20.74 9.88 11.51
C ILE A 439 -20.97 9.55 10.04
N ARG A 440 -20.88 8.26 9.70
CA ARG A 440 -21.21 7.75 8.37
C ARG A 440 -22.14 6.55 8.48
N TYR A 441 -23.12 6.49 7.61
CA TYR A 441 -23.97 5.35 7.37
C TYR A 441 -23.63 4.77 6.00
N ASP A 442 -23.38 3.47 5.95
CA ASP A 442 -23.14 2.70 4.73
C ASP A 442 -24.20 1.61 4.60
N HIS A 443 -24.67 1.37 3.39
CA HIS A 443 -25.51 0.21 3.05
C HIS A 443 -24.89 -0.51 1.85
N HIS A 444 -24.80 -1.82 1.94
CA HIS A 444 -24.19 -2.66 0.92
C HIS A 444 -25.09 -3.84 0.57
N SER A 445 -25.19 -4.17 -0.71
CA SER A 445 -26.11 -5.19 -1.24
C SER A 445 -25.84 -6.61 -0.72
N ALA A 446 -24.63 -6.92 -0.25
CA ALA A 446 -24.28 -8.25 0.22
C ALA A 446 -24.46 -8.46 1.74
N TYR A 447 -24.17 -7.47 2.57
CA TYR A 447 -24.15 -7.65 4.04
C TYR A 447 -25.04 -6.68 4.82
N GLY A 448 -25.80 -5.79 4.15
CA GLY A 448 -26.67 -4.82 4.77
C GLY A 448 -25.98 -3.53 5.21
N SER A 449 -26.30 -3.03 6.41
CA SER A 449 -25.90 -1.68 6.83
C SER A 449 -24.84 -1.68 7.94
N HIS A 450 -24.02 -0.62 7.95
CA HIS A 450 -23.06 -0.31 9.00
C HIS A 450 -23.03 1.19 9.28
N THR A 451 -22.83 1.55 10.55
CA THR A 451 -22.64 2.95 10.98
C THR A 451 -21.29 3.10 11.65
N SER A 452 -20.52 4.10 11.21
CA SER A 452 -19.17 4.39 11.70
C SER A 452 -19.14 5.76 12.36
N PRO A 453 -19.25 5.88 13.69
CA PRO A 453 -19.00 7.11 14.42
C PRO A 453 -17.50 7.37 14.61
N LYS A 454 -17.12 8.64 14.73
CA LYS A 454 -15.77 9.10 15.05
C LYS A 454 -15.82 10.41 15.83
N ILE A 455 -14.86 10.60 16.73
CA ILE A 455 -14.57 11.89 17.34
C ILE A 455 -13.07 12.07 17.43
N GLY A 456 -12.59 13.22 17.02
CA GLY A 456 -11.21 13.65 17.19
C GLY A 456 -11.15 14.96 17.96
N VAL A 457 -10.11 15.15 18.78
CA VAL A 457 -9.90 16.36 19.58
C VAL A 457 -8.43 16.73 19.55
N THR A 458 -8.13 18.00 19.24
CA THR A 458 -6.83 18.61 19.45
C THR A 458 -6.98 19.73 20.48
N TYR A 459 -6.13 19.72 21.50
CA TYR A 459 -6.00 20.79 22.47
C TYR A 459 -4.63 21.46 22.32
N ASN A 460 -4.61 22.70 21.85
CA ASN A 460 -3.41 23.53 21.73
C ASN A 460 -3.12 24.18 23.08
N ALA A 461 -2.36 23.48 23.94
CA ALA A 461 -2.02 24.00 25.28
C ALA A 461 -1.18 25.28 25.16
N THR A 462 -0.22 25.29 24.24
CA THR A 462 0.55 26.46 23.79
C THR A 462 0.72 26.40 22.26
N ASP A 463 1.35 27.40 21.66
CA ASP A 463 1.68 27.40 20.22
C ASP A 463 2.66 26.26 19.85
N HIS A 464 3.42 25.76 20.82
CA HIS A 464 4.45 24.74 20.65
C HIS A 464 4.11 23.38 21.26
N PHE A 465 3.00 23.25 22.01
CA PHE A 465 2.63 22.00 22.65
C PHE A 465 1.15 21.73 22.51
N ARG A 466 0.83 20.53 22.01
CA ARG A 466 -0.53 20.09 21.75
C ARG A 466 -0.78 18.64 22.16
N ILE A 467 -2.02 18.35 22.50
CA ILE A 467 -2.51 17.01 22.85
C ILE A 467 -3.58 16.65 21.84
N LYS A 468 -3.49 15.47 21.28
CA LYS A 468 -4.42 14.95 20.26
C LYS A 468 -5.03 13.63 20.75
N ALA A 469 -6.33 13.45 20.54
CA ALA A 469 -7.02 12.21 20.86
C ALA A 469 -8.04 11.89 19.77
N ASN A 470 -8.17 10.62 19.44
CA ASN A 470 -9.18 10.10 18.51
C ASN A 470 -9.83 8.86 19.06
N TYR A 471 -11.10 8.68 18.74
CA TYR A 471 -11.85 7.45 18.87
C TYR A 471 -12.73 7.27 17.65
N GLY A 472 -12.86 6.06 17.15
CA GLY A 472 -13.79 5.76 16.07
C GLY A 472 -13.93 4.28 15.78
N ASP A 473 -15.04 3.95 15.14
CA ASP A 473 -15.34 2.64 14.62
C ASP A 473 -14.92 2.58 13.14
N GLY A 474 -14.36 1.44 12.74
CA GLY A 474 -14.02 1.14 11.36
C GLY A 474 -14.63 -0.18 10.92
N PHE A 475 -14.77 -0.35 9.62
CA PHE A 475 -15.18 -1.63 9.06
C PHE A 475 -14.53 -1.89 7.69
N LYS A 476 -14.51 -3.18 7.31
CA LYS A 476 -14.17 -3.62 5.96
C LYS A 476 -15.23 -4.58 5.46
N ALA A 477 -15.82 -4.24 4.32
CA ALA A 477 -16.71 -5.11 3.58
C ALA A 477 -15.98 -6.36 3.09
N PRO A 478 -16.62 -7.54 3.07
CA PRO A 478 -16.13 -8.66 2.29
C PRO A 478 -16.07 -8.28 0.81
N SER A 479 -14.97 -8.58 0.13
CA SER A 479 -14.86 -8.35 -1.31
C SER A 479 -15.68 -9.36 -2.13
N VAL A 480 -15.91 -9.06 -3.41
CA VAL A 480 -16.56 -10.01 -4.34
C VAL A 480 -15.80 -11.32 -4.36
N SER A 481 -14.47 -11.26 -4.37
CA SER A 481 -13.58 -12.42 -4.35
C SER A 481 -13.77 -13.29 -3.10
N GLN A 482 -13.83 -12.66 -1.92
CA GLN A 482 -14.05 -13.37 -0.65
C GLN A 482 -15.43 -14.03 -0.58
N LEU A 483 -16.42 -13.45 -1.22
CA LEU A 483 -17.79 -13.97 -1.23
C LEU A 483 -18.00 -15.09 -2.25
N TYR A 484 -17.38 -14.99 -3.45
CA TYR A 484 -17.82 -15.77 -4.61
C TYR A 484 -16.71 -16.51 -5.35
N TYR A 485 -15.44 -16.47 -4.94
CA TYR A 485 -14.37 -17.19 -5.65
C TYR A 485 -14.60 -18.71 -5.74
N ASP A 486 -14.16 -19.29 -6.86
CA ASP A 486 -14.15 -20.71 -7.18
C ASP A 486 -12.92 -20.94 -8.08
N LEU A 487 -11.73 -20.82 -7.48
CA LEU A 487 -10.47 -20.68 -8.20
C LEU A 487 -9.50 -21.80 -7.88
N ASP A 488 -9.10 -22.53 -8.94
CA ASP A 488 -7.98 -23.45 -8.88
C ASP A 488 -6.66 -22.73 -9.20
N MET A 489 -5.67 -22.88 -8.32
CA MET A 489 -4.34 -22.28 -8.46
C MET A 489 -3.25 -23.34 -8.30
N GLU A 490 -2.33 -23.40 -9.25
CA GLU A 490 -1.09 -24.14 -9.08
C GLU A 490 -0.08 -23.30 -8.28
N MET A 491 0.29 -23.80 -7.10
CA MET A 491 1.24 -23.15 -6.20
C MET A 491 2.68 -23.60 -6.42
N GLY A 492 2.94 -24.22 -7.56
CA GLY A 492 4.23 -24.77 -7.97
C GLY A 492 4.45 -26.23 -7.59
N ARG A 493 5.27 -26.94 -8.39
CA ARG A 493 5.60 -28.37 -8.24
C ARG A 493 4.37 -29.31 -8.23
N GLY A 494 3.26 -28.88 -8.87
CA GLY A 494 2.03 -29.68 -8.89
C GLY A 494 1.23 -29.66 -7.60
N ASN A 495 1.49 -28.69 -6.73
CA ASN A 495 0.67 -28.45 -5.54
C ASN A 495 -0.49 -27.52 -5.90
N TRP A 496 -1.69 -28.09 -5.97
CA TRP A 496 -2.91 -27.37 -6.32
C TRP A 496 -3.67 -26.93 -5.07
N VAL A 497 -4.14 -25.69 -5.08
CA VAL A 497 -5.05 -25.12 -4.10
C VAL A 497 -6.34 -24.74 -4.79
N HIS A 498 -7.45 -25.24 -4.27
CA HIS A 498 -8.80 -24.82 -4.62
C HIS A 498 -9.29 -23.81 -3.59
N LEU A 499 -9.43 -22.55 -3.99
CA LEU A 499 -9.88 -21.47 -3.13
C LEU A 499 -11.33 -21.13 -3.37
N THR A 500 -12.17 -21.27 -2.32
CA THR A 500 -13.61 -21.00 -2.42
C THR A 500 -14.02 -19.79 -1.57
N GLY A 501 -14.95 -19.00 -2.12
CA GLY A 501 -15.62 -17.91 -1.43
C GLY A 501 -16.65 -18.40 -0.40
N ASN A 502 -17.19 -17.44 0.36
CA ASN A 502 -18.25 -17.69 1.34
C ASN A 502 -19.26 -16.55 1.34
N PRO A 503 -20.45 -16.74 0.75
CA PRO A 503 -21.48 -15.69 0.69
C PRO A 503 -22.02 -15.25 2.05
N ASN A 504 -21.76 -16.01 3.11
CA ASN A 504 -22.24 -15.72 4.46
C ASN A 504 -21.24 -14.90 5.31
N LEU A 505 -20.18 -14.38 4.72
CA LEU A 505 -19.21 -13.55 5.42
C LEU A 505 -19.85 -12.27 5.95
N LYS A 506 -19.46 -11.91 7.16
CA LYS A 506 -19.81 -10.64 7.82
C LYS A 506 -18.65 -9.65 7.62
N PRO A 507 -18.94 -8.33 7.63
CA PRO A 507 -17.89 -7.33 7.62
C PRO A 507 -16.93 -7.50 8.80
N GLU A 508 -15.65 -7.27 8.54
CA GLU A 508 -14.67 -7.04 9.60
C GLU A 508 -14.96 -5.71 10.28
N LYS A 509 -14.77 -5.60 11.57
CA LYS A 509 -15.05 -4.39 12.37
C LYS A 509 -13.86 -4.06 13.24
N SER A 510 -13.62 -2.78 13.46
CA SER A 510 -12.64 -2.31 14.44
C SER A 510 -13.19 -1.24 15.35
N LYS A 511 -12.71 -1.24 16.59
CA LYS A 511 -12.81 -0.11 17.52
C LYS A 511 -11.41 0.36 17.82
N SER A 512 -11.16 1.63 17.52
CA SER A 512 -9.80 2.16 17.55
C SER A 512 -9.78 3.47 18.32
N TRP A 513 -8.74 3.68 19.12
CA TRP A 513 -8.47 4.97 19.74
C TRP A 513 -6.98 5.25 19.79
N ASP A 514 -6.63 6.52 19.79
CA ASP A 514 -5.27 6.97 20.02
C ASP A 514 -5.23 8.23 20.89
N LEU A 515 -4.11 8.42 21.58
CA LEU A 515 -3.78 9.57 22.39
C LEU A 515 -2.33 9.94 22.12
N GLY A 516 -2.09 11.17 21.71
CA GLY A 516 -0.78 11.66 21.35
C GLY A 516 -0.47 13.04 21.93
N VAL A 517 0.82 13.34 21.98
CA VAL A 517 1.35 14.68 22.28
C VAL A 517 2.33 15.06 21.18
N GLU A 518 2.36 16.34 20.83
CA GLU A 518 3.31 16.94 19.91
C GLU A 518 3.91 18.18 20.56
N ALA A 519 5.22 18.35 20.40
CA ALA A 519 5.96 19.48 20.95
C ALA A 519 7.04 20.00 20.01
N GLU A 520 7.24 21.30 20.01
CA GLU A 520 8.32 22.01 19.36
C GLU A 520 9.12 22.78 20.43
N PHE A 521 10.45 22.64 20.44
CA PHE A 521 11.31 23.23 21.46
C PHE A 521 12.66 23.68 20.85
N GLY A 522 12.76 24.95 20.53
CA GLY A 522 13.93 25.49 19.85
C GLY A 522 14.21 24.77 18.53
N LYS A 523 15.37 24.15 18.41
CA LYS A 523 15.76 23.36 17.22
C LYS A 523 15.21 21.93 17.20
N GLY A 524 14.55 21.51 18.27
CA GLY A 524 13.99 20.19 18.42
C GLY A 524 12.48 20.16 18.23
N TYR A 525 11.95 19.03 17.78
CA TYR A 525 10.53 18.73 17.69
C TYR A 525 10.26 17.27 17.93
N GLY A 526 9.06 16.94 18.33
CA GLY A 526 8.70 15.54 18.49
C GLY A 526 7.22 15.28 18.67
N SER A 527 6.85 14.03 18.46
CA SER A 527 5.53 13.49 18.73
C SER A 527 5.63 12.14 19.41
N LEU A 528 4.65 11.82 20.25
CA LEU A 528 4.50 10.52 20.88
C LEU A 528 3.01 10.18 20.89
N THR A 529 2.64 9.03 20.30
CA THR A 529 1.24 8.58 20.20
C THR A 529 1.11 7.13 20.65
N TYR A 530 0.25 6.88 21.62
CA TYR A 530 -0.23 5.54 21.94
C TYR A 530 -1.50 5.24 21.14
N PHE A 531 -1.63 4.02 20.62
CA PHE A 531 -2.83 3.57 19.91
C PHE A 531 -3.24 2.16 20.32
N ASP A 532 -4.53 1.86 20.21
CA ASP A 532 -5.12 0.53 20.49
C ASP A 532 -6.27 0.28 19.52
N ASN A 533 -6.17 -0.82 18.76
CA ASN A 533 -7.15 -1.27 17.77
C ASN A 533 -7.63 -2.66 18.13
N ASP A 534 -8.91 -2.80 18.42
CA ASP A 534 -9.59 -4.08 18.57
C ASP A 534 -10.30 -4.43 17.27
N VAL A 535 -10.02 -5.61 16.70
CA VAL A 535 -10.56 -6.05 15.40
C VAL A 535 -11.32 -7.36 15.59
N ASP A 536 -12.57 -7.37 15.14
CA ASP A 536 -13.47 -8.52 15.16
C ASP A 536 -13.78 -9.01 13.75
N ASN A 537 -14.11 -10.31 13.63
CA ASN A 537 -14.57 -10.97 12.41
C ASN A 537 -13.55 -10.93 11.25
N LEU A 538 -12.26 -11.01 11.54
CA LEU A 538 -11.23 -11.05 10.49
C LEU A 538 -11.54 -12.13 9.46
N ILE A 539 -11.48 -11.77 8.18
CA ILE A 539 -11.70 -12.67 7.05
C ILE A 539 -10.35 -13.22 6.60
N THR A 540 -10.22 -14.53 6.66
CA THR A 540 -9.03 -15.25 6.15
C THR A 540 -9.43 -16.55 5.50
N SER A 541 -8.58 -17.05 4.58
CA SER A 541 -8.77 -18.39 4.01
C SER A 541 -8.24 -19.44 4.96
N ILE A 542 -9.03 -20.44 5.27
CA ILE A 542 -8.65 -21.56 6.14
C ILE A 542 -8.71 -22.89 5.38
N PRO A 543 -7.80 -23.85 5.68
CA PRO A 543 -7.82 -25.16 5.08
C PRO A 543 -9.07 -25.93 5.50
N LYS A 544 -9.71 -26.59 4.54
CA LYS A 544 -10.91 -27.45 4.71
C LYS A 544 -10.68 -28.90 4.25
N GLY A 545 -9.43 -29.33 4.11
CA GLY A 545 -9.08 -30.67 3.64
C GLY A 545 -8.76 -30.66 2.15
N LYS A 546 -9.25 -31.65 1.43
CA LYS A 546 -9.06 -31.76 -0.03
C LYS A 546 -10.39 -31.82 -0.76
N ASP A 547 -10.41 -31.27 -1.97
CA ASP A 547 -11.54 -31.37 -2.87
C ASP A 547 -11.60 -32.75 -3.58
N SER A 548 -12.60 -32.94 -4.45
CA SER A 548 -12.76 -34.20 -5.25
C SER A 548 -11.62 -34.49 -6.23
N ASN A 549 -10.83 -33.44 -6.58
CA ASN A 549 -9.67 -33.57 -7.48
C ASN A 549 -8.37 -33.82 -6.73
N GLY A 550 -8.43 -33.83 -5.38
CA GLY A 550 -7.26 -33.97 -4.49
C GLY A 550 -6.50 -32.67 -4.26
N HIS A 551 -7.02 -31.53 -4.69
CA HIS A 551 -6.46 -30.20 -4.41
C HIS A 551 -6.67 -29.84 -2.95
N ASN A 552 -5.76 -29.07 -2.36
CA ASN A 552 -5.92 -28.53 -1.02
C ASN A 552 -7.05 -27.49 -1.02
N LEU A 553 -8.18 -27.82 -0.39
CA LEU A 553 -9.34 -26.94 -0.33
C LEU A 553 -9.15 -25.88 0.74
N HIS A 554 -9.27 -24.63 0.36
CA HIS A 554 -9.30 -23.46 1.24
C HIS A 554 -10.61 -22.70 1.07
N ARG A 555 -11.16 -22.17 2.17
CA ARG A 555 -12.39 -21.38 2.15
C ARG A 555 -12.25 -20.13 3.01
N TYR A 556 -12.81 -19.02 2.55
CA TYR A 556 -12.89 -17.80 3.35
C TYR A 556 -13.88 -17.90 4.50
N GLU A 557 -13.43 -17.52 5.70
CA GLU A 557 -14.24 -17.56 6.92
C GLU A 557 -13.96 -16.33 7.81
N ASN A 558 -14.96 -15.93 8.62
CA ASN A 558 -14.75 -15.00 9.72
C ASN A 558 -14.25 -15.78 10.94
N VAL A 559 -12.96 -15.79 11.21
CA VAL A 559 -12.42 -16.75 12.19
C VAL A 559 -11.73 -16.11 13.38
N ASN A 560 -11.23 -14.87 13.26
CA ASN A 560 -10.28 -14.36 14.23
C ASN A 560 -10.69 -13.01 14.81
N LYS A 561 -10.23 -12.80 16.05
CA LYS A 561 -10.14 -11.50 16.70
C LYS A 561 -8.69 -11.11 16.79
N ALA A 562 -8.36 -9.87 16.51
CA ALA A 562 -7.02 -9.36 16.68
C ALA A 562 -7.04 -8.11 17.56
N ARG A 563 -6.01 -7.95 18.36
CA ARG A 563 -5.73 -6.70 19.07
C ARG A 563 -4.36 -6.20 18.69
N ILE A 564 -4.30 -4.95 18.27
CA ILE A 564 -3.09 -4.32 17.78
C ILE A 564 -2.92 -2.99 18.53
N LYS A 565 -1.94 -2.93 19.42
CA LYS A 565 -1.63 -1.74 20.20
C LYS A 565 -0.16 -1.40 20.12
N GLY A 566 0.16 -0.12 20.27
CA GLY A 566 1.54 0.30 20.15
C GLY A 566 1.79 1.72 20.58
N LEU A 567 3.06 2.08 20.49
CA LEU A 567 3.56 3.41 20.74
C LEU A 567 4.37 3.87 19.54
N GLU A 568 3.99 4.99 18.96
CA GLU A 568 4.69 5.64 17.85
C GLU A 568 5.36 6.90 18.35
N ASN A 569 6.57 7.17 17.88
CA ASN A 569 7.22 8.45 18.13
C ASN A 569 7.97 8.95 16.89
N THR A 570 8.05 10.26 16.78
CA THR A 570 8.98 10.98 15.91
C THR A 570 9.74 11.98 16.76
N LEU A 571 11.05 12.03 16.62
CA LEU A 571 11.92 12.99 17.25
C LEU A 571 12.86 13.56 16.19
N GLY A 572 12.95 14.87 16.09
CA GLY A 572 13.85 15.57 15.16
C GLY A 572 14.64 16.66 15.87
N TYR A 573 15.84 16.89 15.39
CA TYR A 573 16.70 17.98 15.85
C TYR A 573 17.46 18.60 14.67
N ARG A 574 17.28 19.90 14.47
CA ARG A 574 17.99 20.69 13.44
C ARG A 574 19.24 21.28 14.04
N PHE A 575 20.42 20.78 13.61
CA PHE A 575 21.68 21.33 14.04
C PHE A 575 21.86 22.77 13.51
N ASN A 576 21.49 22.94 12.25
CA ASN A 576 21.44 24.21 11.53
C ASN A 576 20.44 24.08 10.35
N ASP A 577 20.37 25.08 9.47
CA ASP A 577 19.44 25.10 8.34
C ASP A 577 19.70 24.01 7.29
N THR A 578 20.90 23.39 7.29
CA THR A 578 21.29 22.40 6.29
C THR A 578 21.35 20.97 6.83
N LEU A 579 21.34 20.78 8.15
CA LEU A 579 21.56 19.46 8.76
C LEU A 579 20.51 19.14 9.83
N GLU A 580 19.79 18.05 9.62
CA GLU A 580 18.78 17.55 10.54
C GLU A 580 19.04 16.08 10.90
N PHE A 581 18.82 15.70 12.14
CA PHE A 581 18.74 14.32 12.59
C PHE A 581 17.31 14.01 13.02
N LYS A 582 16.79 12.88 12.54
CA LYS A 582 15.40 12.45 12.81
C LYS A 582 15.37 10.97 13.19
N VAL A 583 14.56 10.64 14.17
CA VAL A 583 14.27 9.26 14.58
C VAL A 583 12.77 9.05 14.58
N THR A 584 12.33 8.01 13.89
CA THR A 584 10.95 7.53 13.97
C THR A 584 10.94 6.10 14.51
N SER A 585 10.00 5.77 15.38
CA SER A 585 9.93 4.44 15.98
C SER A 585 8.48 4.00 16.17
N THR A 586 8.26 2.68 16.06
CA THR A 586 7.01 2.02 16.43
C THR A 586 7.30 0.81 17.30
N LEU A 587 6.78 0.84 18.52
CA LEU A 587 6.73 -0.34 19.39
C LEU A 587 5.34 -0.96 19.25
N LEU A 588 5.26 -2.22 18.80
CA LEU A 588 4.01 -2.88 18.42
C LEU A 588 3.76 -4.14 19.26
N ASP A 589 2.52 -4.33 19.71
CA ASP A 589 1.99 -5.56 20.25
C ASP A 589 0.76 -5.96 19.43
N ALA A 590 0.96 -6.88 18.48
CA ALA A 590 -0.06 -7.30 17.52
C ALA A 590 -0.33 -8.80 17.69
N LYS A 591 -1.55 -9.16 18.12
CA LYS A 591 -1.92 -10.53 18.45
C LYS A 591 -3.22 -10.96 17.81
N ASP A 592 -3.26 -12.18 17.33
CA ASP A 592 -4.48 -12.95 17.18
C ASP A 592 -4.93 -13.36 18.58
N THR A 593 -5.98 -12.74 19.09
CA THR A 593 -6.48 -12.99 20.45
C THR A 593 -7.28 -14.28 20.54
N SER A 594 -7.77 -14.81 19.42
CA SER A 594 -8.46 -16.10 19.35
C SER A 594 -7.48 -17.27 19.48
N ALA A 595 -6.31 -17.17 18.83
CA ALA A 595 -5.26 -18.19 18.87
C ALA A 595 -4.19 -17.95 19.92
N GLY A 596 -4.15 -16.76 20.56
CA GLY A 596 -3.11 -16.37 21.52
C GLY A 596 -1.71 -16.22 20.90
N LYS A 597 -1.61 -16.00 19.58
CA LYS A 597 -0.35 -15.93 18.83
C LYS A 597 -0.05 -14.52 18.32
N ASP A 598 1.23 -14.24 18.15
CA ASP A 598 1.64 -12.99 17.48
C ASP A 598 1.19 -13.01 16.00
N LEU A 599 0.73 -11.87 15.49
CA LEU A 599 0.49 -11.70 14.05
C LEU A 599 1.82 -11.69 13.31
N THR A 600 1.86 -12.31 12.15
CA THR A 600 3.08 -12.46 11.31
C THR A 600 3.39 -11.21 10.50
N GLN A 601 4.62 -11.13 9.98
CA GLN A 601 5.13 -10.06 9.12
C GLN A 601 5.08 -8.67 9.78
N ARG A 602 5.42 -8.62 11.05
CA ARG A 602 5.47 -7.39 11.86
C ARG A 602 6.66 -7.43 12.80
N ALA A 603 7.35 -6.28 12.91
CA ALA A 603 8.39 -6.10 13.92
C ALA A 603 7.77 -5.71 15.26
N ARG A 604 8.33 -6.22 16.36
CA ARG A 604 7.96 -5.77 17.71
C ARG A 604 8.41 -4.32 17.95
N LEU A 605 9.54 -3.95 17.41
CA LEU A 605 10.07 -2.59 17.39
C LEU A 605 10.66 -2.34 16.01
N SER A 606 10.17 -1.30 15.35
CA SER A 606 10.75 -0.77 14.11
C SER A 606 11.25 0.64 14.38
N GLN A 607 12.48 0.96 13.97
CA GLN A 607 13.08 2.27 14.14
C GLN A 607 13.78 2.68 12.84
N ILE A 608 13.64 3.95 12.48
CA ILE A 608 14.40 4.57 11.40
C ILE A 608 15.14 5.78 11.96
N TYR A 609 16.44 5.77 11.78
CA TYR A 609 17.36 6.87 12.10
C TYR A 609 17.75 7.52 10.79
N GLN A 610 17.56 8.83 10.67
CA GLN A 610 17.85 9.61 9.47
C GLN A 610 18.80 10.75 9.79
N LEU A 611 19.86 10.91 8.99
CA LEU A 611 20.66 12.12 8.92
C LEU A 611 20.39 12.75 7.56
N ILE A 612 19.82 13.94 7.57
CA ILE A 612 19.35 14.65 6.40
C ILE A 612 20.20 15.89 6.21
N TYR A 613 20.82 16.01 5.04
CA TYR A 613 21.56 17.18 4.61
C TYR A 613 20.90 17.80 3.38
N ASP A 614 20.72 19.12 3.39
CA ASP A 614 20.25 19.89 2.25
C ASP A 614 20.84 21.30 2.31
N ASP A 615 21.58 21.72 1.29
CA ASP A 615 22.17 23.06 1.26
C ASP A 615 21.21 24.14 0.74
N HIS A 616 19.99 23.74 0.34
CA HIS A 616 18.90 24.61 -0.15
C HIS A 616 19.27 25.53 -1.32
N LYS A 617 20.35 25.22 -2.04
CA LYS A 617 20.84 26.04 -3.16
C LYS A 617 20.30 25.56 -4.48
N ASP A 618 20.13 26.48 -5.42
CA ASP A 618 19.74 26.15 -6.83
C ASP A 618 20.77 25.30 -7.56
N THR A 619 22.04 25.37 -7.13
CA THR A 619 23.12 24.50 -7.58
C THR A 619 23.75 23.82 -6.38
N GLY A 620 23.04 22.89 -5.77
CA GLY A 620 23.38 22.36 -4.46
C GLY A 620 23.38 20.86 -4.36
N TRP A 621 23.63 20.41 -3.14
CA TRP A 621 23.61 18.99 -2.78
C TRP A 621 22.57 18.74 -1.71
N SER A 622 21.86 17.61 -1.83
CA SER A 622 21.11 17.03 -0.73
C SER A 622 21.44 15.55 -0.58
N ALA A 623 21.45 15.07 0.65
CA ALA A 623 21.75 13.67 0.97
C ALA A 623 20.92 13.20 2.15
N VAL A 624 20.56 11.93 2.14
CA VAL A 624 19.94 11.26 3.28
C VAL A 624 20.68 9.95 3.55
N LEU A 625 21.19 9.81 4.75
CA LEU A 625 21.67 8.54 5.29
C LEU A 625 20.61 8.05 6.28
N TRP A 626 20.08 6.85 6.06
CA TRP A 626 19.12 6.29 7.03
C TRP A 626 19.40 4.83 7.34
N ASN A 627 19.10 4.47 8.57
CA ASN A 627 19.20 3.10 9.06
C ASN A 627 17.85 2.64 9.57
N GLN A 628 17.35 1.53 9.05
CA GLN A 628 16.16 0.83 9.52
C GLN A 628 16.60 -0.32 10.44
N LEU A 629 16.02 -0.37 11.63
CA LEU A 629 16.19 -1.46 12.59
C LEU A 629 14.83 -2.09 12.87
N ASP A 630 14.69 -3.38 12.55
CA ASP A 630 13.52 -4.18 12.92
C ASP A 630 13.93 -5.26 13.93
N TYR A 631 13.40 -5.12 15.15
CA TYR A 631 13.68 -6.03 16.25
C TYR A 631 12.51 -6.97 16.49
N LYS A 632 12.81 -8.27 16.61
CA LYS A 632 11.82 -9.35 16.78
C LYS A 632 10.72 -9.29 15.71
N PHE A 633 11.15 -9.19 14.47
CA PHE A 633 10.25 -9.35 13.32
C PHE A 633 9.71 -10.77 13.29
N VAL A 634 8.39 -10.89 13.31
CA VAL A 634 7.70 -12.18 13.22
C VAL A 634 7.54 -12.53 11.75
N THR A 635 8.29 -13.50 11.25
CA THR A 635 8.26 -13.89 9.84
C THR A 635 6.90 -14.44 9.41
N GLY A 636 6.65 -14.49 8.11
CA GLY A 636 5.53 -15.25 7.57
C GLY A 636 5.66 -16.74 7.96
N LYS A 637 4.56 -17.46 7.94
CA LYS A 637 4.60 -18.91 8.11
C LYS A 637 5.30 -19.50 6.89
N ALA A 638 6.39 -20.26 7.12
CA ALA A 638 6.99 -21.05 6.07
C ALA A 638 5.96 -22.06 5.52
N TRP A 639 5.81 -22.11 4.21
CA TRP A 639 4.85 -23.04 3.55
C TRP A 639 5.08 -24.50 3.95
N GLU A 640 6.36 -24.84 4.21
CA GLU A 640 6.78 -26.21 4.50
C GLU A 640 6.59 -26.60 5.97
N SER A 641 6.81 -25.68 6.93
CA SER A 641 6.72 -25.98 8.36
C SER A 641 5.45 -25.45 9.05
N GLY A 642 4.77 -24.45 8.45
CA GLY A 642 3.64 -23.78 9.06
C GLY A 642 3.98 -22.94 10.29
N GLU A 643 5.28 -22.79 10.62
CA GLU A 643 5.77 -22.03 11.76
C GLU A 643 6.36 -20.68 11.35
N SER A 644 6.20 -19.70 12.23
CA SER A 644 6.85 -18.39 12.12
C SER A 644 8.00 -18.30 13.11
N VAL A 645 9.09 -17.66 12.71
CA VAL A 645 10.24 -17.38 13.57
C VAL A 645 10.37 -15.89 13.86
N LYS A 646 11.11 -15.54 14.92
CA LYS A 646 11.40 -14.13 15.27
C LYS A 646 12.83 -13.83 14.92
N LYS A 647 13.03 -12.88 13.99
CA LYS A 647 14.36 -12.42 13.55
C LYS A 647 14.53 -10.93 13.85
N SER A 648 15.76 -10.46 13.78
CA SER A 648 16.08 -9.03 13.91
C SER A 648 17.10 -8.67 12.86
N TYR A 649 16.91 -7.51 12.23
CA TYR A 649 17.82 -7.05 11.20
C TYR A 649 17.96 -5.53 11.22
N SER A 650 19.02 -5.04 10.59
CA SER A 650 19.25 -3.63 10.36
C SER A 650 19.70 -3.45 8.92
N LEU A 651 19.15 -2.43 8.26
CA LEU A 651 19.45 -2.04 6.88
C LEU A 651 19.94 -0.60 6.87
N THR A 652 21.12 -0.38 6.30
CA THR A 652 21.66 0.97 6.10
C THR A 652 21.49 1.36 4.64
N ASN A 653 21.02 2.59 4.42
CA ASN A 653 20.64 3.10 3.11
C ASN A 653 21.19 4.52 2.96
N PHE A 654 21.45 4.93 1.72
CA PHE A 654 21.97 6.25 1.39
C PHE A 654 21.40 6.76 0.09
N SER A 655 21.08 8.04 0.03
CA SER A 655 20.73 8.77 -1.20
C SER A 655 21.56 10.05 -1.30
N LEU A 656 21.87 10.42 -2.54
CA LEU A 656 22.57 11.65 -2.88
C LEU A 656 21.92 12.28 -4.10
N THR A 657 21.64 13.56 -4.00
CA THR A 657 21.07 14.36 -5.10
C THR A 657 21.95 15.58 -5.34
N ARG A 658 22.21 15.86 -6.62
CA ARG A 658 22.89 17.08 -7.07
C ARG A 658 21.98 17.88 -7.97
N LYS A 659 21.63 19.09 -7.59
CA LYS A 659 21.08 20.11 -8.47
C LYS A 659 22.26 20.69 -9.26
N VAL A 660 22.41 20.32 -10.54
CA VAL A 660 23.50 20.77 -11.41
C VAL A 660 23.31 22.25 -11.79
N ASN A 661 22.07 22.61 -12.06
CA ASN A 661 21.55 23.95 -12.24
C ASN A 661 20.06 23.97 -11.87
N LYS A 662 19.37 25.10 -12.05
CA LYS A 662 17.94 25.25 -11.74
C LYS A 662 17.03 24.26 -12.51
N ASP A 663 17.49 23.76 -13.66
CA ASP A 663 16.71 22.94 -14.57
C ASP A 663 17.14 21.47 -14.58
N THR A 664 18.33 21.15 -14.04
CA THR A 664 18.90 19.79 -14.13
C THR A 664 19.26 19.23 -12.77
N ARG A 665 18.80 18.02 -12.51
CA ARG A 665 19.09 17.25 -11.31
C ARG A 665 19.62 15.86 -11.68
N VAL A 666 20.64 15.39 -10.95
CA VAL A 666 21.15 14.02 -10.99
C VAL A 666 21.05 13.45 -9.57
N TYR A 667 20.62 12.21 -9.46
CA TYR A 667 20.43 11.57 -8.16
C TYR A 667 20.79 10.09 -8.22
N GLY A 668 21.12 9.54 -7.05
CA GLY A 668 21.34 8.11 -6.89
C GLY A 668 21.03 7.66 -5.48
N SER A 669 20.68 6.41 -5.33
CA SER A 669 20.45 5.80 -4.02
C SER A 669 21.00 4.38 -3.96
N VAL A 670 21.37 3.95 -2.76
CA VAL A 670 21.70 2.56 -2.45
C VAL A 670 20.95 2.17 -1.18
N GLN A 671 20.07 1.21 -1.30
CA GLN A 671 19.37 0.61 -0.16
C GLN A 671 20.03 -0.72 0.20
N ASN A 672 20.04 -1.04 1.50
CA ASN A 672 20.70 -2.22 2.02
C ASN A 672 22.19 -2.30 1.58
N ILE A 673 22.96 -1.25 1.91
CA ILE A 673 24.37 -1.08 1.49
C ILE A 673 25.22 -2.33 1.78
N PHE A 674 24.96 -3.03 2.89
CA PHE A 674 25.69 -4.21 3.32
C PHE A 674 25.19 -5.51 2.68
N ASP A 675 24.27 -5.44 1.72
CA ASP A 675 23.76 -6.58 0.93
C ASP A 675 23.21 -7.73 1.79
N LYS A 676 22.50 -7.40 2.87
CA LYS A 676 21.90 -8.40 3.74
C LYS A 676 20.77 -9.14 3.04
N LYS A 677 20.83 -10.47 3.03
CA LYS A 677 19.82 -11.35 2.42
C LYS A 677 19.23 -12.26 3.48
N ASP A 678 17.91 -12.40 3.50
CA ASP A 678 17.20 -13.33 4.39
C ASP A 678 15.79 -13.58 3.84
N ALA A 679 15.56 -14.77 3.29
CA ALA A 679 14.29 -15.13 2.67
C ALA A 679 13.10 -15.15 3.65
N ASP A 680 13.33 -15.43 4.94
CA ASP A 680 12.25 -15.43 5.95
C ASP A 680 11.81 -14.00 6.32
N CYS A 681 12.70 -13.02 6.13
CA CYS A 681 12.42 -11.60 6.34
C CYS A 681 12.11 -10.86 5.04
N ASP A 682 12.00 -11.56 3.92
CA ASP A 682 11.81 -10.99 2.58
C ASP A 682 12.91 -9.96 2.23
N LEU A 683 14.16 -10.22 2.60
CA LEU A 683 15.31 -9.36 2.28
C LEU A 683 16.03 -9.90 1.04
N ASP A 684 15.86 -9.21 -0.08
CA ASP A 684 16.37 -9.62 -1.40
C ASP A 684 17.83 -9.19 -1.67
N GLY A 685 18.42 -8.40 -0.77
CA GLY A 685 19.78 -7.87 -0.95
C GLY A 685 19.80 -6.39 -1.28
N ARG A 686 20.91 -5.95 -1.91
CA ARG A 686 21.14 -4.53 -2.24
C ARG A 686 20.28 -4.09 -3.41
N PHE A 687 19.59 -2.96 -3.23
CA PHE A 687 18.94 -2.22 -4.32
C PHE A 687 19.70 -0.91 -4.56
N TRP A 688 19.90 -0.53 -5.81
CA TRP A 688 20.50 0.74 -6.17
C TRP A 688 19.73 1.41 -7.31
N SER A 689 19.82 2.73 -7.36
CA SER A 689 19.26 3.55 -8.44
C SER A 689 20.19 4.69 -8.81
N ILE A 690 20.12 5.10 -10.06
CA ILE A 690 20.70 6.34 -10.58
C ILE A 690 19.70 6.97 -11.54
N GLY A 691 19.54 8.27 -11.45
CA GLY A 691 18.60 8.99 -12.30
C GLY A 691 19.06 10.39 -12.65
N TRP A 692 18.45 10.91 -13.70
CA TRP A 692 18.64 12.25 -14.21
C TRP A 692 17.29 12.84 -14.59
N GLU A 693 17.10 14.13 -14.30
CA GLU A 693 15.89 14.90 -14.61
C GLU A 693 16.29 16.26 -15.20
N HIS A 694 15.55 16.71 -16.20
CA HIS A 694 15.74 18.01 -16.82
C HIS A 694 14.39 18.70 -17.07
N LYS A 695 14.33 19.99 -16.75
CA LYS A 695 13.23 20.93 -17.04
C LYS A 695 13.60 21.78 -18.25
N PHE A 696 12.70 21.85 -19.26
CA PHE A 696 12.86 22.68 -20.45
C PHE A 696 12.15 24.01 -20.28
#